data_ba07878063113a4bf5c91820e080c3ba
#
_entry.id   ba07878063113a4bf5c91820e080c3ba
#
_cell.length_a   1.000
_cell.length_b   1.000
_cell.length_c   1.000
_cell.angle_alpha   90.00
_cell.angle_beta   90.00
_cell.angle_gamma   90.00
#
_symmetry.space_group_name_H-M   'P 1'
#
loop_
_entity.id
_entity.type
_entity.pdbx_description
1 polymer ?
#
loop_
_entity_poly.entity_id
_entity_poly.type
_entity_poly.pdbx_seq_one_letter_code
_entity_poly.pdbx_strand_id
1 'polypeptide(L)'
;MRPSLILVVLPLASAIPQGPPKKRAAAAGQNSTASSGPSFTVSILADTNRDGRVDVAGETDTVGKETWTDDAGALFLANIVDTDRRCSSQITGSCASELGDIFNATEPPETPVPDPSLPDMPGDGGSMEQWYNSLNKGQRALYFDYLFKGPDYQKINEVDRKISACNDASDDILRNATYLAPLRTRPIPGLSNSAMGTVAVTRMLAASKVRLFHKQQTSGQWVFITSNYTFKAAELKAGLELGIDARDVRRPGGWDGRATVEFTVKDGGHEARDSVALRVAPVLTQHHGQAAKQLLTSQVDGPKGRDSGHERFVQELGEMSPSLGLESPMHAFEGCGELWTQDFFEPGYMSIPGPNGPVSLHIMLRSAQDYREAGRKVFQDLRSNTVGAVQHLAGGDTVDSTGNLETIPPYSHRGKAYPAGRAVMGTQKTKPHMMAFLEAQETQAPIELNTSWLSVGHVDEFLQFLPADNKLGWVLMADDPLAGLDILRQARQAGHGKEKAVSRPRSPADPEEWHVTTTIDEVLDSTDFAAVQNKSAAHIAGNIEILKRETGLTDADVIRLPCLYHLEPDPWGRFVSDIWTYEKKAGNETRRMSRRAVRAKAPNALDAGTPPTKLADGNGASIERRQSFSWSEFETWPVLALYPGIINSVVVDRKHVIAPNPWGPVIDGRDVLAAAADEAYAKAGYTVRYIDDWFTHHVEMGDVHCGSNVIRRVPADSKWW
;
A
#
# COMPACT_ATOMS: atom_id res chain seq x y z
N MET A 1 13.87 37.68 -35.97
CA MET A 1 12.57 37.39 -36.62
C MET A 1 11.53 37.25 -35.54
N ARG A 2 10.42 37.94 -35.71
CA ARG A 2 9.43 38.22 -34.64
C ARG A 2 8.63 36.99 -34.24
N PRO A 3 8.21 36.83 -32.94
CA PRO A 3 7.22 35.83 -32.53
C PRO A 3 5.80 36.35 -32.75
N SER A 4 4.93 35.51 -33.31
CA SER A 4 3.52 35.80 -33.54
C SER A 4 2.71 35.54 -32.27
N LEU A 5 2.01 36.56 -31.81
CA LEU A 5 0.98 36.51 -30.77
C LEU A 5 -0.30 35.87 -31.36
N ILE A 6 -0.80 34.84 -30.71
CA ILE A 6 -2.16 34.33 -30.96
C ILE A 6 -3.08 34.94 -29.91
N LEU A 7 -4.02 35.75 -30.39
CA LEU A 7 -5.07 36.43 -29.62
C LEU A 7 -6.24 35.45 -29.48
N VAL A 8 -6.58 35.02 -28.26
CA VAL A 8 -7.82 34.27 -27.98
C VAL A 8 -8.92 35.30 -27.65
N VAL A 9 -9.92 35.38 -28.50
CA VAL A 9 -11.11 36.24 -28.32
C VAL A 9 -12.17 35.41 -27.57
N LEU A 10 -12.52 35.87 -26.36
CA LEU A 10 -13.69 35.40 -25.63
C LEU A 10 -14.93 36.27 -26.01
N PRO A 11 -16.09 35.71 -26.21
CA PRO A 11 -17.31 36.52 -26.48
C PRO A 11 -17.85 37.15 -25.19
N LEU A 12 -18.00 38.45 -25.18
CA LEU A 12 -18.76 39.23 -24.19
C LEU A 12 -20.26 38.98 -24.41
N ALA A 13 -20.91 38.43 -23.39
CA ALA A 13 -22.38 38.43 -23.33
C ALA A 13 -22.86 39.80 -22.80
N SER A 14 -23.58 40.53 -23.64
CA SER A 14 -24.18 41.81 -23.33
C SER A 14 -25.39 41.62 -22.40
N ALA A 15 -25.35 42.26 -21.26
CA ALA A 15 -26.47 42.40 -20.34
C ALA A 15 -27.43 43.50 -20.83
N ILE A 16 -28.70 43.14 -21.04
CA ILE A 16 -29.79 44.08 -21.29
C ILE A 16 -30.36 44.49 -19.92
N PRO A 17 -30.53 45.81 -19.63
CA PRO A 17 -31.15 46.24 -18.38
C PRO A 17 -32.66 46.08 -18.44
N GLN A 18 -33.23 45.34 -17.51
CA GLN A 18 -34.69 45.30 -17.30
C GLN A 18 -35.12 46.46 -16.39
N GLY A 19 -36.08 47.24 -16.86
CA GLY A 19 -36.72 48.33 -16.13
C GLY A 19 -37.68 47.83 -15.04
N PRO A 20 -38.13 48.73 -14.13
CA PRO A 20 -38.87 48.33 -12.93
C PRO A 20 -40.30 47.87 -13.22
N PRO A 21 -40.85 46.89 -12.44
CA PRO A 21 -42.18 46.36 -12.68
C PRO A 21 -43.29 47.35 -12.25
N LYS A 22 -44.28 47.54 -13.12
CA LYS A 22 -45.50 48.31 -12.85
C LYS A 22 -46.38 47.59 -11.82
N LYS A 23 -46.80 48.31 -10.77
CA LYS A 23 -47.78 47.87 -9.79
C LYS A 23 -49.12 47.62 -10.48
N ARG A 24 -49.67 46.41 -10.37
CA ARG A 24 -51.09 46.11 -10.69
C ARG A 24 -51.86 45.98 -9.38
N ALA A 25 -53.05 46.67 -9.41
CA ALA A 25 -53.92 46.76 -8.26
C ALA A 25 -54.51 45.39 -7.82
N ALA A 26 -54.81 45.28 -6.54
CA ALA A 26 -55.38 44.14 -5.85
C ALA A 26 -56.81 43.84 -6.33
N ALA A 27 -57.09 42.56 -6.60
CA ALA A 27 -58.42 42.00 -6.52
C ALA A 27 -58.51 41.14 -5.26
N ALA A 28 -59.52 41.46 -4.45
CA ALA A 28 -59.79 40.80 -3.19
C ALA A 28 -60.39 39.41 -3.38
N GLY A 29 -60.01 38.52 -2.52
CA GLY A 29 -60.83 37.39 -2.12
C GLY A 29 -60.61 36.06 -2.75
N GLN A 30 -59.65 35.28 -2.13
CA GLN A 30 -59.87 33.84 -1.84
C GLN A 30 -59.09 33.48 -0.61
N ASN A 31 -59.77 32.97 0.41
CA ASN A 31 -59.18 32.37 1.58
C ASN A 31 -58.24 31.23 1.15
N SER A 32 -56.94 31.47 1.04
CA SER A 32 -55.94 30.43 1.09
C SER A 32 -55.82 30.08 2.56
N THR A 33 -56.35 28.93 2.94
CA THR A 33 -55.88 28.25 4.16
C THR A 33 -54.38 28.16 4.06
N ALA A 34 -53.70 28.98 4.85
CA ALA A 34 -52.28 28.82 5.09
C ALA A 34 -52.10 27.38 5.58
N SER A 35 -51.43 26.54 4.82
CA SER A 35 -50.99 25.26 5.31
C SER A 35 -50.00 25.60 6.43
N SER A 36 -50.48 25.48 7.66
CA SER A 36 -49.60 25.48 8.83
C SER A 36 -48.52 24.41 8.55
N GLY A 37 -47.28 24.82 8.60
CA GLY A 37 -46.15 23.87 8.53
C GLY A 37 -46.34 22.70 9.51
N PRO A 38 -45.59 21.64 9.41
CA PRO A 38 -45.79 20.48 10.26
C PRO A 38 -45.82 20.89 11.74
N SER A 39 -46.79 20.36 12.48
CA SER A 39 -47.00 20.68 13.89
C SER A 39 -45.87 20.15 14.80
N PHE A 40 -44.87 19.50 14.25
CA PHE A 40 -43.71 18.93 14.93
C PHE A 40 -42.46 19.12 14.12
N THR A 41 -41.31 19.11 14.80
CA THR A 41 -39.98 19.12 14.18
C THR A 41 -39.31 17.75 14.36
N VAL A 42 -38.51 17.37 13.37
CA VAL A 42 -37.70 16.14 13.44
C VAL A 42 -36.22 16.51 13.45
N SER A 43 -35.41 15.69 14.10
CA SER A 43 -33.97 15.88 14.09
C SER A 43 -33.27 14.52 14.16
N ILE A 44 -32.33 14.28 13.22
CA ILE A 44 -31.38 13.17 13.26
C ILE A 44 -29.97 13.75 13.42
N LEU A 45 -29.19 13.17 14.31
CA LEU A 45 -27.88 13.66 14.74
C LEU A 45 -26.83 12.53 14.67
N ALA A 46 -25.61 12.91 14.39
CA ALA A 46 -24.42 12.09 14.48
C ALA A 46 -23.31 12.94 15.11
N ASP A 47 -22.20 12.35 15.51
CA ASP A 47 -21.03 13.04 16.06
C ASP A 47 -20.32 13.87 14.98
N THR A 48 -20.88 15.07 14.68
CA THR A 48 -20.39 15.94 13.59
C THR A 48 -19.23 16.82 14.02
N ASN A 49 -19.09 17.07 15.32
CA ASN A 49 -17.96 17.80 15.91
C ASN A 49 -16.76 16.87 16.24
N ARG A 50 -16.92 15.54 16.05
CA ARG A 50 -15.89 14.52 16.24
C ARG A 50 -15.34 14.46 17.66
N ASP A 51 -16.17 14.71 18.68
CA ASP A 51 -15.80 14.60 20.08
C ASP A 51 -16.03 13.19 20.69
N GLY A 52 -16.60 12.28 19.90
CA GLY A 52 -16.90 10.88 20.22
C GLY A 52 -18.29 10.67 20.80
N ARG A 53 -19.17 11.67 20.82
CA ARG A 53 -20.52 11.59 21.37
C ARG A 53 -21.51 12.30 20.46
N VAL A 54 -22.77 11.86 20.52
CA VAL A 54 -23.86 12.54 19.82
C VAL A 54 -24.64 13.41 20.81
N ASP A 55 -24.62 14.72 20.62
CA ASP A 55 -25.31 15.69 21.50
C ASP A 55 -26.79 15.82 21.13
N VAL A 56 -27.63 15.01 21.79
CA VAL A 56 -29.08 15.02 21.57
C VAL A 56 -29.75 16.24 22.21
N ALA A 57 -29.24 16.69 23.36
CA ALA A 57 -29.83 17.75 24.16
C ALA A 57 -29.38 19.17 23.78
N GLY A 58 -28.14 19.31 23.33
CA GLY A 58 -27.52 20.56 22.90
C GLY A 58 -27.54 20.78 21.39
N GLU A 59 -26.66 21.65 20.93
CA GLU A 59 -26.60 22.08 19.52
C GLU A 59 -25.28 21.81 18.84
N THR A 60 -24.32 21.12 19.50
CA THR A 60 -22.96 20.94 18.99
C THR A 60 -22.90 20.09 17.72
N ASP A 61 -23.91 19.21 17.51
CA ASP A 61 -24.03 18.34 16.34
C ASP A 61 -25.12 18.79 15.35
N THR A 62 -25.64 20.01 15.47
CA THR A 62 -26.73 20.49 14.60
C THR A 62 -26.26 21.42 13.50
N VAL A 63 -25.24 22.22 13.75
CA VAL A 63 -24.76 23.23 12.79
C VAL A 63 -23.99 22.56 11.66
N GLY A 64 -24.48 22.72 10.43
CA GLY A 64 -23.79 22.23 9.22
C GLY A 64 -23.84 20.71 9.02
N LYS A 65 -24.64 19.99 9.79
CA LYS A 65 -24.68 18.52 9.79
C LYS A 65 -25.09 17.89 8.44
N GLU A 66 -25.73 18.65 7.56
CA GLU A 66 -26.10 18.19 6.22
C GLU A 66 -24.91 18.19 5.23
N THR A 67 -23.76 18.76 5.63
CA THR A 67 -22.58 18.86 4.79
C THR A 67 -21.36 18.28 5.51
N TRP A 68 -20.74 17.29 4.91
CA TRP A 68 -19.47 16.76 5.39
C TRP A 68 -18.29 17.54 4.80
N THR A 69 -17.34 17.94 5.64
CA THR A 69 -16.08 18.61 5.28
C THR A 69 -14.89 17.93 5.97
N ASP A 70 -13.66 18.32 5.62
CA ASP A 70 -12.47 17.78 6.28
C ASP A 70 -12.41 18.17 7.76
N ASP A 71 -12.96 19.35 8.12
CA ASP A 71 -12.92 19.90 9.49
C ASP A 71 -14.11 19.46 10.35
N ALA A 72 -15.25 19.08 9.72
CA ALA A 72 -16.48 18.75 10.43
C ALA A 72 -17.34 17.75 9.68
N GLY A 73 -18.13 16.97 10.43
CA GLY A 73 -19.01 15.94 9.88
C GLY A 73 -18.68 14.56 10.41
N ALA A 74 -19.69 13.77 10.62
CA ALA A 74 -19.57 12.48 11.28
C ALA A 74 -18.81 11.45 10.46
N LEU A 75 -18.13 10.55 11.15
CA LEU A 75 -17.34 9.45 10.59
C LEU A 75 -17.93 8.10 10.99
N PHE A 76 -17.77 7.09 10.14
CA PHE A 76 -18.12 5.70 10.45
C PHE A 76 -17.09 4.73 9.86
N LEU A 77 -17.01 3.50 10.39
CA LEU A 77 -16.05 2.49 9.97
C LEU A 77 -16.61 1.62 8.83
N ALA A 78 -15.72 1.13 7.98
CA ALA A 78 -16.00 -0.07 7.18
C ALA A 78 -15.77 -1.29 8.05
N ASN A 79 -16.84 -2.08 8.29
CA ASN A 79 -16.78 -3.25 9.16
C ASN A 79 -16.33 -4.50 8.38
N ILE A 80 -15.11 -4.43 7.84
CA ILE A 80 -14.48 -5.45 7.00
C ILE A 80 -13.62 -6.45 7.80
N VAL A 81 -13.91 -6.59 9.09
CA VAL A 81 -13.35 -7.62 9.98
C VAL A 81 -14.04 -8.97 9.76
N ASP A 82 -13.59 -9.99 10.44
CA ASP A 82 -14.14 -11.36 10.35
C ASP A 82 -14.27 -11.97 11.75
N THR A 83 -15.34 -11.61 12.43
CA THR A 83 -15.66 -12.14 13.77
C THR A 83 -15.80 -13.66 13.72
N ASP A 84 -15.18 -14.33 14.68
CA ASP A 84 -15.13 -15.80 14.79
C ASP A 84 -14.46 -16.48 13.59
N ARG A 85 -13.73 -15.75 12.76
CA ARG A 85 -13.06 -16.25 11.56
C ARG A 85 -14.02 -17.00 10.61
N ARG A 86 -15.25 -16.56 10.54
CA ARG A 86 -16.34 -17.19 9.76
C ARG A 86 -16.00 -17.32 8.27
N CYS A 87 -15.38 -16.30 7.71
CA CYS A 87 -14.93 -16.30 6.31
C CYS A 87 -13.55 -16.95 6.19
N SER A 88 -12.61 -16.57 7.03
CA SER A 88 -11.21 -17.03 6.98
C SER A 88 -11.09 -18.53 7.16
N SER A 89 -11.90 -19.15 8.04
CA SER A 89 -11.90 -20.61 8.25
C SER A 89 -12.38 -21.42 7.04
N GLN A 90 -13.03 -20.76 6.08
CA GLN A 90 -13.48 -21.39 4.83
C GLN A 90 -12.45 -21.30 3.70
N ILE A 91 -11.32 -20.66 3.96
CA ILE A 91 -10.22 -20.48 3.02
C ILE A 91 -9.13 -21.45 3.43
N THR A 92 -8.94 -22.52 2.66
CA THR A 92 -8.01 -23.62 2.96
C THR A 92 -7.02 -23.84 1.83
N GLY A 93 -6.02 -24.68 2.09
CA GLY A 93 -4.99 -24.99 1.11
C GLY A 93 -3.87 -23.95 1.04
N SER A 94 -2.87 -24.25 0.24
CA SER A 94 -1.72 -23.39 0.00
C SER A 94 -2.17 -22.10 -0.70
N CYS A 95 -1.73 -20.96 -0.20
CA CYS A 95 -2.13 -19.64 -0.73
C CYS A 95 -3.64 -19.46 -0.95
N ALA A 96 -4.47 -20.07 -0.09
CA ALA A 96 -5.92 -20.00 -0.24
C ALA A 96 -6.41 -20.60 -1.58
N SER A 97 -5.87 -21.74 -1.98
CA SER A 97 -6.21 -22.41 -3.24
C SER A 97 -7.60 -23.04 -3.23
N GLU A 98 -8.15 -23.31 -2.05
CA GLU A 98 -9.45 -23.96 -1.86
C GLU A 98 -10.41 -23.04 -1.11
N LEU A 99 -11.67 -23.04 -1.54
CA LEU A 99 -12.75 -22.29 -0.93
C LEU A 99 -13.82 -23.25 -0.39
N GLY A 100 -14.27 -22.98 0.84
CA GLY A 100 -15.38 -23.70 1.45
C GLY A 100 -16.74 -23.35 0.86
N ASP A 101 -17.79 -24.02 1.36
CA ASP A 101 -19.16 -23.95 0.82
C ASP A 101 -19.75 -22.54 0.76
N ILE A 102 -19.39 -21.67 1.70
CA ILE A 102 -19.91 -20.28 1.71
C ILE A 102 -19.48 -19.46 0.49
N PHE A 103 -18.41 -19.86 -0.18
CA PHE A 103 -17.90 -19.19 -1.38
C PHE A 103 -18.39 -19.83 -2.69
N ASN A 104 -18.97 -21.03 -2.62
CA ASN A 104 -19.37 -21.82 -3.80
C ASN A 104 -20.78 -21.50 -4.32
N ALA A 105 -21.51 -20.60 -3.69
CA ALA A 105 -22.95 -20.37 -3.93
C ALA A 105 -23.26 -19.46 -5.14
N THR A 106 -22.33 -19.15 -6.03
CA THR A 106 -22.57 -18.28 -7.19
C THR A 106 -22.23 -18.94 -8.51
N GLU A 107 -23.01 -18.62 -9.55
CA GLU A 107 -22.77 -19.08 -10.92
C GLU A 107 -21.37 -18.66 -11.41
N PRO A 108 -20.71 -19.51 -12.22
CA PRO A 108 -19.42 -19.16 -12.80
C PRO A 108 -19.54 -17.91 -13.70
N PRO A 109 -18.56 -17.01 -13.68
CA PRO A 109 -18.57 -15.87 -14.59
C PRO A 109 -18.48 -16.33 -16.05
N GLU A 110 -19.08 -15.56 -16.94
CA GLU A 110 -18.94 -15.77 -18.39
C GLU A 110 -17.45 -15.76 -18.77
N THR A 111 -17.04 -16.71 -19.61
CA THR A 111 -15.66 -16.76 -20.13
C THR A 111 -15.36 -15.48 -20.91
N PRO A 112 -14.21 -14.82 -20.68
CA PRO A 112 -13.88 -13.65 -21.46
C PRO A 112 -13.69 -14.01 -22.92
N VAL A 113 -14.30 -13.21 -23.76
CA VAL A 113 -14.05 -13.25 -25.20
C VAL A 113 -12.89 -12.28 -25.50
N PRO A 114 -11.91 -12.67 -26.31
CA PRO A 114 -10.90 -11.73 -26.79
C PRO A 114 -11.56 -10.48 -27.36
N ASP A 115 -10.96 -9.31 -27.12
CA ASP A 115 -11.46 -8.07 -27.70
C ASP A 115 -11.61 -8.21 -29.23
N PRO A 116 -12.78 -7.98 -29.79
CA PRO A 116 -13.04 -8.19 -31.22
C PRO A 116 -12.20 -7.31 -32.15
N SER A 117 -11.44 -6.35 -31.61
CA SER A 117 -10.46 -5.54 -32.36
C SER A 117 -9.10 -6.24 -32.50
N LEU A 118 -8.88 -7.37 -31.82
CA LEU A 118 -7.71 -8.21 -32.02
C LEU A 118 -7.90 -9.11 -33.23
N PRO A 119 -6.88 -9.29 -34.10
CA PRO A 119 -6.91 -10.32 -35.13
C PRO A 119 -7.02 -11.71 -34.50
N ASP A 120 -7.61 -12.65 -35.22
CA ASP A 120 -7.68 -14.04 -34.78
C ASP A 120 -6.31 -14.56 -34.41
N MET A 121 -6.21 -15.18 -33.23
CA MET A 121 -4.98 -15.81 -32.78
C MET A 121 -4.66 -17.03 -33.64
N PRO A 122 -3.38 -17.28 -33.95
CA PRO A 122 -3.02 -18.45 -34.74
C PRO A 122 -3.46 -19.76 -34.04
N GLY A 123 -4.15 -20.62 -34.76
CA GLY A 123 -4.50 -21.96 -34.28
C GLY A 123 -3.27 -22.88 -34.18
N ASP A 124 -3.53 -24.14 -33.81
CA ASP A 124 -2.50 -25.17 -33.67
C ASP A 124 -1.58 -25.25 -34.91
N GLY A 125 -0.33 -24.78 -34.76
CA GLY A 125 0.69 -24.74 -35.83
C GLY A 125 1.08 -23.37 -36.34
N GLY A 126 0.43 -22.28 -35.92
CA GLY A 126 0.83 -20.89 -36.21
C GLY A 126 1.84 -20.34 -35.20
N SER A 127 2.68 -19.40 -35.65
CA SER A 127 3.66 -18.75 -34.78
C SER A 127 3.01 -17.60 -34.01
N MET A 128 2.85 -17.74 -32.71
CA MET A 128 2.39 -16.66 -31.79
C MET A 128 3.30 -15.44 -31.82
N GLU A 129 4.60 -15.65 -32.01
CA GLU A 129 5.59 -14.56 -32.14
C GLU A 129 5.35 -13.71 -33.39
N GLN A 130 5.13 -14.35 -34.54
CA GLN A 130 4.83 -13.64 -35.79
C GLN A 130 3.50 -12.90 -35.69
N TRP A 131 2.48 -13.51 -35.11
CA TRP A 131 1.19 -12.88 -34.89
C TRP A 131 1.32 -11.67 -33.98
N TYR A 132 1.98 -11.81 -32.83
CA TYR A 132 2.20 -10.71 -31.88
C TYR A 132 2.97 -9.54 -32.51
N ASN A 133 3.99 -9.84 -33.33
CA ASN A 133 4.77 -8.83 -34.02
C ASN A 133 3.96 -8.10 -35.10
N SER A 134 2.88 -8.70 -35.61
CA SER A 134 1.97 -8.06 -36.57
C SER A 134 1.01 -7.06 -35.93
N LEU A 135 0.83 -7.12 -34.61
CA LEU A 135 -0.10 -6.25 -33.87
C LEU A 135 0.44 -4.82 -33.78
N ASN A 136 -0.43 -3.83 -33.94
CA ASN A 136 -0.11 -2.45 -33.60
C ASN A 136 -0.02 -2.22 -32.09
N LYS A 137 0.46 -1.03 -31.65
CA LYS A 137 0.65 -0.71 -30.23
C LYS A 137 -0.63 -0.85 -29.38
N GLY A 138 -1.78 -0.44 -29.91
CA GLY A 138 -3.07 -0.57 -29.21
C GLY A 138 -3.51 -2.02 -29.08
N GLN A 139 -3.36 -2.81 -30.15
CA GLN A 139 -3.68 -4.23 -30.15
C GLN A 139 -2.76 -5.04 -29.23
N ARG A 140 -1.47 -4.69 -29.15
CA ARG A 140 -0.55 -5.32 -28.18
C ARG A 140 -1.00 -5.04 -26.75
N ALA A 141 -1.43 -3.82 -26.45
CA ALA A 141 -1.96 -3.49 -25.13
C ALA A 141 -3.24 -4.29 -24.81
N LEU A 142 -4.17 -4.43 -25.75
CA LEU A 142 -5.37 -5.25 -25.61
C LEU A 142 -5.05 -6.74 -25.46
N TYR A 143 -4.04 -7.24 -26.18
CA TYR A 143 -3.59 -8.61 -26.02
C TYR A 143 -2.91 -8.87 -24.69
N PHE A 144 -2.10 -7.93 -24.18
CA PHE A 144 -1.59 -7.98 -22.82
C PHE A 144 -2.73 -8.02 -21.80
N ASP A 145 -3.70 -7.14 -21.95
CA ASP A 145 -4.90 -7.10 -21.11
C ASP A 145 -5.65 -8.45 -21.13
N TYR A 146 -5.78 -9.07 -22.29
CA TYR A 146 -6.36 -10.41 -22.47
C TYR A 146 -5.50 -11.53 -21.82
N LEU A 147 -4.18 -11.51 -22.00
CA LEU A 147 -3.27 -12.49 -21.38
C LEU A 147 -3.34 -12.43 -19.85
N PHE A 148 -3.43 -11.22 -19.31
CA PHE A 148 -3.51 -10.99 -17.86
C PHE A 148 -4.93 -11.11 -17.30
N LYS A 149 -5.96 -11.04 -18.14
CA LYS A 149 -7.38 -11.27 -17.83
C LYS A 149 -7.89 -12.58 -18.39
N GLY A 150 -7.00 -13.48 -18.85
CA GLY A 150 -7.34 -14.78 -19.41
C GLY A 150 -8.11 -15.69 -18.43
N PRO A 151 -8.67 -16.82 -18.88
CA PRO A 151 -9.60 -17.64 -18.08
C PRO A 151 -9.05 -18.09 -16.72
N ASP A 152 -7.76 -18.40 -16.64
CA ASP A 152 -7.13 -18.79 -15.36
C ASP A 152 -6.95 -17.61 -14.43
N TYR A 153 -6.61 -16.45 -14.97
CA TYR A 153 -6.46 -15.20 -14.23
C TYR A 153 -7.80 -14.67 -13.71
N GLN A 154 -8.87 -14.83 -14.48
CA GLN A 154 -10.21 -14.48 -14.03
C GLN A 154 -10.73 -15.41 -12.95
N LYS A 155 -10.38 -16.69 -12.96
CA LYS A 155 -10.68 -17.60 -11.84
C LYS A 155 -9.94 -17.17 -10.57
N ILE A 156 -8.66 -16.83 -10.68
CA ILE A 156 -7.87 -16.31 -9.57
C ILE A 156 -8.50 -15.03 -9.03
N ASN A 157 -8.81 -14.06 -9.88
CA ASN A 157 -9.46 -12.82 -9.50
C ASN A 157 -10.89 -13.02 -8.97
N GLU A 158 -11.61 -14.06 -9.40
CA GLU A 158 -12.89 -14.44 -8.84
C GLU A 158 -12.75 -14.96 -7.42
N VAL A 159 -11.79 -15.85 -7.16
CA VAL A 159 -11.46 -16.32 -5.82
C VAL A 159 -11.14 -15.12 -4.91
N ASP A 160 -10.27 -14.24 -5.37
CA ASP A 160 -9.87 -13.06 -4.61
C ASP A 160 -11.03 -12.11 -4.32
N ARG A 161 -11.93 -11.91 -5.28
CA ARG A 161 -13.16 -11.11 -5.07
C ARG A 161 -14.08 -11.75 -4.03
N LYS A 162 -14.28 -13.07 -4.08
CA LYS A 162 -15.10 -13.80 -3.10
C LYS A 162 -14.50 -13.71 -1.70
N ILE A 163 -13.20 -13.96 -1.57
CA ILE A 163 -12.48 -13.86 -0.29
C ILE A 163 -12.64 -12.45 0.32
N SER A 164 -12.42 -11.42 -0.48
CA SER A 164 -12.51 -10.03 -0.03
C SER A 164 -13.94 -9.61 0.31
N ALA A 165 -14.92 -10.08 -0.45
CA ALA A 165 -16.34 -9.74 -0.24
C ALA A 165 -16.92 -10.37 1.04
N CYS A 166 -16.36 -11.46 1.53
CA CYS A 166 -16.80 -12.10 2.78
C CYS A 166 -16.15 -11.42 3.98
N ASN A 167 -16.94 -10.79 4.83
CA ASN A 167 -16.54 -10.12 6.07
C ASN A 167 -17.79 -9.89 6.94
N ASP A 168 -17.66 -9.24 8.10
CA ASP A 168 -18.79 -8.99 8.99
C ASP A 168 -19.90 -8.14 8.38
N ALA A 169 -19.57 -7.29 7.41
CA ALA A 169 -20.53 -6.45 6.74
C ALA A 169 -21.12 -7.07 5.45
N SER A 170 -20.76 -8.29 5.09
CA SER A 170 -21.27 -8.97 3.88
C SER A 170 -22.74 -9.36 3.97
N ASP A 171 -23.29 -9.45 5.18
CA ASP A 171 -24.71 -9.73 5.47
C ASP A 171 -25.34 -8.66 6.37
N ASP A 172 -26.56 -8.88 6.82
CA ASP A 172 -27.35 -7.95 7.63
C ASP A 172 -27.26 -8.27 9.15
N ILE A 173 -26.38 -9.17 9.54
CA ILE A 173 -26.17 -9.56 10.94
C ILE A 173 -25.11 -8.65 11.59
N LEU A 174 -25.46 -8.03 12.70
CA LEU A 174 -24.50 -7.29 13.51
C LEU A 174 -23.79 -8.26 14.47
N ARG A 175 -22.46 -8.38 14.31
CA ARG A 175 -21.64 -9.25 15.16
C ARG A 175 -20.97 -8.48 16.29
N ASN A 176 -20.54 -7.25 16.04
CA ASN A 176 -19.91 -6.40 17.05
C ASN A 176 -20.43 -4.96 16.95
N ALA A 177 -21.19 -4.53 17.96
CA ALA A 177 -21.74 -3.18 18.01
C ALA A 177 -20.69 -2.08 18.30
N THR A 178 -19.48 -2.43 18.74
CA THR A 178 -18.41 -1.48 19.03
C THR A 178 -17.99 -0.68 17.78
N TYR A 179 -18.15 -1.26 16.60
CA TYR A 179 -17.75 -0.63 15.32
C TYR A 179 -18.86 0.20 14.67
N LEU A 180 -20.03 0.28 15.28
CA LEU A 180 -21.09 1.17 14.80
C LEU A 180 -20.81 2.61 15.21
N ALA A 181 -20.85 3.53 14.25
CA ALA A 181 -20.94 4.94 14.55
C ALA A 181 -22.37 5.29 15.01
N PRO A 182 -22.52 6.05 16.09
CA PRO A 182 -23.83 6.34 16.66
C PRO A 182 -24.61 7.35 15.83
N LEU A 183 -25.91 7.08 15.67
CA LEU A 183 -26.91 8.02 15.18
C LEU A 183 -28.03 8.13 16.21
N ARG A 184 -28.61 9.32 16.42
CA ARG A 184 -29.68 9.56 17.38
C ARG A 184 -30.75 10.45 16.76
N THR A 185 -32.00 10.23 17.12
CA THR A 185 -33.05 11.20 16.86
C THR A 185 -33.49 11.88 18.15
N ARG A 186 -33.88 13.16 18.06
CA ARG A 186 -34.50 13.83 19.19
C ARG A 186 -35.90 13.26 19.43
N PRO A 187 -36.33 13.10 20.71
CA PRO A 187 -37.68 12.69 21.06
C PRO A 187 -38.74 13.63 20.49
N ILE A 188 -39.88 13.07 20.06
CA ILE A 188 -40.99 13.84 19.49
C ILE A 188 -42.29 13.51 20.29
N PRO A 189 -42.44 14.00 21.51
CA PRO A 189 -43.49 13.56 22.42
C PRO A 189 -44.93 13.93 21.95
N GLY A 190 -45.09 14.96 21.12
CA GLY A 190 -46.37 15.45 20.61
C GLY A 190 -47.02 14.64 19.50
N LEU A 191 -46.39 13.56 19.03
CA LEU A 191 -46.95 12.77 17.92
C LEU A 191 -48.25 12.03 18.30
N SER A 192 -49.15 11.83 17.35
CA SER A 192 -50.31 10.96 17.49
C SER A 192 -49.88 9.47 17.58
N ASN A 193 -50.81 8.59 17.96
CA ASN A 193 -50.51 7.15 18.02
C ASN A 193 -50.43 6.50 16.60
N SER A 194 -50.88 7.22 15.55
CA SER A 194 -50.79 6.77 14.16
C SER A 194 -49.54 7.25 13.46
N ALA A 195 -48.69 8.03 14.13
CA ALA A 195 -47.46 8.52 13.52
C ALA A 195 -46.53 7.37 13.12
N MET A 196 -45.89 7.53 11.99
CA MET A 196 -44.90 6.59 11.45
C MET A 196 -43.65 7.34 11.01
N GLY A 197 -42.49 6.68 11.17
CA GLY A 197 -41.20 7.23 10.72
C GLY A 197 -40.38 6.22 9.92
N THR A 198 -39.49 6.73 9.09
CA THR A 198 -38.53 5.94 8.33
C THR A 198 -37.14 6.58 8.40
N VAL A 199 -36.11 5.75 8.37
CA VAL A 199 -34.71 6.19 8.25
C VAL A 199 -34.11 5.49 7.05
N ALA A 200 -33.51 6.26 6.14
CA ALA A 200 -32.96 5.72 4.89
C ALA A 200 -31.75 6.51 4.42
N VAL A 201 -30.89 5.84 3.65
CA VAL A 201 -29.78 6.49 2.94
C VAL A 201 -30.28 6.99 1.58
N THR A 202 -30.06 8.27 1.30
CA THR A 202 -30.73 8.97 0.17
C THR A 202 -30.18 8.62 -1.21
N ARG A 203 -28.89 8.21 -1.31
CA ARG A 203 -28.25 7.87 -2.59
C ARG A 203 -28.14 6.36 -2.73
N MET A 204 -28.58 5.82 -3.88
CA MET A 204 -28.62 4.38 -4.14
C MET A 204 -27.25 3.69 -4.01
N LEU A 205 -26.18 4.31 -4.54
CA LEU A 205 -24.83 3.78 -4.40
C LEU A 205 -24.39 3.72 -2.93
N ALA A 206 -24.58 4.79 -2.16
CA ALA A 206 -24.27 4.82 -0.74
C ALA A 206 -25.14 3.81 0.04
N ALA A 207 -26.44 3.69 -0.29
CA ALA A 207 -27.35 2.75 0.35
C ALA A 207 -26.92 1.28 0.16
N SER A 208 -26.29 0.94 -0.96
CA SER A 208 -25.72 -0.40 -1.18
C SER A 208 -24.41 -0.66 -0.40
N LYS A 209 -23.76 0.40 0.06
CA LYS A 209 -22.44 0.35 0.71
C LYS A 209 -22.49 0.51 2.22
N VAL A 210 -23.63 0.87 2.80
CA VAL A 210 -23.76 1.06 4.27
C VAL A 210 -24.83 0.14 4.85
N ARG A 211 -24.72 -0.11 6.18
CA ARG A 211 -25.75 -0.78 6.96
C ARG A 211 -26.23 0.16 8.04
N LEU A 212 -27.54 0.18 8.28
CA LEU A 212 -28.18 0.88 9.36
C LEU A 212 -28.78 -0.13 10.35
N PHE A 213 -28.61 0.13 11.61
CA PHE A 213 -29.15 -0.70 12.69
C PHE A 213 -29.92 0.16 13.68
N HIS A 214 -30.97 -0.42 14.26
CA HIS A 214 -31.76 0.16 15.34
C HIS A 214 -31.62 -0.70 16.59
N LYS A 215 -31.30 -0.07 17.71
CA LYS A 215 -31.31 -0.73 19.01
C LYS A 215 -32.71 -0.66 19.59
N GLN A 216 -33.36 -1.78 19.66
CA GLN A 216 -34.71 -1.90 20.20
C GLN A 216 -34.74 -1.55 21.71
N GLN A 217 -35.58 -0.60 22.08
CA GLN A 217 -35.68 -0.14 23.47
C GLN A 217 -36.15 -1.25 24.45
N THR A 218 -37.00 -2.16 23.98
CA THR A 218 -37.59 -3.23 24.82
C THR A 218 -36.64 -4.40 25.05
N SER A 219 -35.82 -4.77 24.06
CA SER A 219 -34.92 -5.93 24.14
C SER A 219 -33.46 -5.53 24.30
N GLY A 220 -33.08 -4.30 23.97
CA GLY A 220 -31.70 -3.84 23.87
C GLY A 220 -30.94 -4.44 22.65
N GLN A 221 -31.60 -5.22 21.81
CA GLN A 221 -31.00 -5.87 20.66
C GLN A 221 -30.90 -4.92 19.47
N TRP A 222 -29.83 -5.05 18.73
CA TRP A 222 -29.64 -4.37 17.44
C TRP A 222 -30.32 -5.17 16.33
N VAL A 223 -31.12 -4.49 15.52
CA VAL A 223 -31.77 -5.07 14.33
C VAL A 223 -31.38 -4.26 13.10
N PHE A 224 -31.08 -4.94 12.00
CA PHE A 224 -30.85 -4.31 10.72
C PHE A 224 -32.13 -3.64 10.22
N ILE A 225 -32.03 -2.43 9.69
CA ILE A 225 -33.16 -1.69 9.14
C ILE A 225 -32.97 -1.41 7.65
N THR A 226 -33.94 -1.80 6.86
CA THR A 226 -34.03 -1.49 5.42
C THR A 226 -34.70 -0.11 5.23
N SER A 227 -34.63 0.42 4.02
CA SER A 227 -35.35 1.67 3.67
C SER A 227 -36.86 1.60 3.87
N ASN A 228 -37.44 0.39 3.92
CA ASN A 228 -38.87 0.15 4.14
C ASN A 228 -39.21 -0.08 5.61
N TYR A 229 -38.24 -0.10 6.50
CA TYR A 229 -38.49 -0.28 7.93
C TYR A 229 -39.26 0.91 8.49
N THR A 230 -40.35 0.65 9.22
CA THR A 230 -41.22 1.69 9.77
C THR A 230 -41.19 1.70 11.27
N PHE A 231 -40.80 2.82 11.83
CA PHE A 231 -40.85 3.10 13.28
C PHE A 231 -42.25 3.53 13.72
N LYS A 232 -42.72 3.03 14.85
CA LYS A 232 -44.01 3.34 15.39
C LYS A 232 -43.95 4.58 16.27
N ALA A 233 -45.10 5.20 16.50
CA ALA A 233 -45.25 6.40 17.32
C ALA A 233 -44.56 6.32 18.71
N ALA A 234 -44.59 5.17 19.39
CA ALA A 234 -43.96 5.00 20.72
C ALA A 234 -42.45 5.16 20.64
N GLU A 235 -41.80 4.59 19.61
CA GLU A 235 -40.35 4.70 19.37
C GLU A 235 -39.95 6.14 19.00
N LEU A 236 -40.75 6.80 18.15
CA LEU A 236 -40.49 8.18 17.71
C LEU A 236 -40.65 9.18 18.88
N LYS A 237 -41.63 8.95 19.77
CA LYS A 237 -41.82 9.78 20.95
C LYS A 237 -40.67 9.69 21.94
N ALA A 238 -40.01 8.54 22.03
CA ALA A 238 -38.85 8.31 22.89
C ALA A 238 -37.52 8.73 22.28
N GLY A 239 -37.47 8.83 20.95
CA GLY A 239 -36.23 9.02 20.17
C GLY A 239 -35.55 7.68 19.82
N LEU A 240 -34.91 7.63 18.68
CA LEU A 240 -34.28 6.42 18.15
C LEU A 240 -32.79 6.35 18.51
N GLU A 241 -32.36 5.17 18.94
CA GLU A 241 -30.94 4.81 19.03
C GLU A 241 -30.56 3.98 17.82
N LEU A 242 -29.75 4.57 16.93
CA LEU A 242 -29.35 3.99 15.66
C LEU A 242 -27.83 3.87 15.59
N GLY A 243 -27.36 3.01 14.69
CA GLY A 243 -25.95 2.84 14.38
C GLY A 243 -25.73 2.62 12.88
N ILE A 244 -24.56 3.03 12.40
CA ILE A 244 -24.15 2.90 11.00
C ILE A 244 -22.75 2.33 10.87
N ASP A 245 -22.56 1.43 9.91
CA ASP A 245 -21.25 0.99 9.41
C ASP A 245 -21.28 0.83 7.90
N ALA A 246 -20.10 0.50 7.29
CA ALA A 246 -20.03 0.28 5.86
C ALA A 246 -19.60 -1.15 5.51
N ARG A 247 -20.03 -1.58 4.31
CA ARG A 247 -19.66 -2.82 3.63
C ARG A 247 -18.34 -2.69 2.85
N ASP A 248 -17.88 -1.47 2.61
CA ASP A 248 -16.73 -1.18 1.76
C ASP A 248 -16.03 0.12 2.18
N VAL A 249 -14.83 0.34 1.70
CA VAL A 249 -14.02 1.55 1.87
C VAL A 249 -14.19 2.48 0.67
N ARG A 250 -13.55 3.67 0.71
CA ARG A 250 -13.45 4.57 -0.45
C ARG A 250 -12.71 3.89 -1.59
N ARG A 251 -13.18 4.05 -2.84
CA ARG A 251 -12.61 3.37 -4.01
C ARG A 251 -12.29 4.35 -5.13
N PRO A 252 -11.16 4.20 -5.85
CA PRO A 252 -10.87 4.97 -7.05
C PRO A 252 -11.99 4.79 -8.09
N GLY A 253 -12.53 5.91 -8.60
CA GLY A 253 -13.62 5.88 -9.58
C GLY A 253 -14.93 5.24 -9.11
N GLY A 254 -15.04 4.86 -7.84
CA GLY A 254 -16.20 4.22 -7.22
C GLY A 254 -16.88 5.07 -6.17
N TRP A 255 -17.24 4.45 -5.04
CA TRP A 255 -17.85 5.16 -3.92
C TRP A 255 -16.83 6.03 -3.19
N ASP A 256 -17.17 7.34 -3.05
CA ASP A 256 -16.36 8.34 -2.36
C ASP A 256 -16.45 8.27 -0.81
N GLY A 257 -17.20 7.31 -0.30
CA GLY A 257 -17.37 7.10 1.15
C GLY A 257 -18.46 7.95 1.78
N ARG A 258 -19.12 8.86 1.06
CA ARG A 258 -20.16 9.74 1.61
C ARG A 258 -21.52 9.04 1.66
N ALA A 259 -22.22 9.25 2.77
CA ALA A 259 -23.60 8.81 2.97
C ALA A 259 -24.40 9.94 3.61
N THR A 260 -25.63 10.14 3.17
CA THR A 260 -26.61 11.03 3.82
C THR A 260 -27.74 10.18 4.33
N VAL A 261 -27.95 10.21 5.64
CA VAL A 261 -29.06 9.51 6.31
C VAL A 261 -30.19 10.49 6.54
N GLU A 262 -31.35 10.19 5.94
CA GLU A 262 -32.57 10.99 6.09
C GLU A 262 -33.53 10.30 7.06
N PHE A 263 -34.10 11.08 7.98
CA PHE A 263 -35.15 10.70 8.88
C PHE A 263 -36.46 11.43 8.51
N THR A 264 -37.49 10.67 8.20
CA THR A 264 -38.80 11.19 7.81
C THR A 264 -39.88 10.75 8.79
N VAL A 265 -40.72 11.64 9.25
CA VAL A 265 -41.87 11.33 10.13
C VAL A 265 -43.16 11.86 9.48
N LYS A 266 -44.21 11.04 9.48
CA LYS A 266 -45.55 11.35 9.02
C LYS A 266 -46.55 11.20 10.17
N ASP A 267 -47.39 12.23 10.35
CA ASP A 267 -48.45 12.22 11.35
C ASP A 267 -49.63 13.04 10.89
N GLY A 268 -50.82 12.41 10.75
CA GLY A 268 -52.06 13.06 10.40
C GLY A 268 -52.07 13.89 9.13
N GLY A 269 -51.30 13.56 8.11
CA GLY A 269 -51.20 14.33 6.86
C GLY A 269 -50.06 15.36 6.83
N HIS A 270 -49.36 15.55 7.95
CA HIS A 270 -48.11 16.31 8.04
C HIS A 270 -46.89 15.39 7.87
N GLU A 271 -45.88 15.89 7.15
CA GLU A 271 -44.62 15.22 6.94
C GLU A 271 -43.49 16.19 7.28
N ALA A 272 -42.52 15.73 8.08
CA ALA A 272 -41.29 16.45 8.38
C ALA A 272 -40.07 15.56 8.09
N ARG A 273 -39.00 16.18 7.64
CA ARG A 273 -37.74 15.52 7.28
C ARG A 273 -36.55 16.23 7.86
N ASP A 274 -35.50 15.49 8.15
CA ASP A 274 -34.20 15.99 8.52
C ASP A 274 -33.12 15.00 8.07
N SER A 275 -31.89 15.47 7.89
CA SER A 275 -30.80 14.62 7.43
C SER A 275 -29.47 14.96 8.07
N VAL A 276 -28.57 13.98 8.04
CA VAL A 276 -27.18 14.15 8.48
C VAL A 276 -26.24 13.50 7.45
N ALA A 277 -25.15 14.22 7.13
CA ALA A 277 -24.11 13.74 6.24
C ALA A 277 -22.99 13.09 7.04
N LEU A 278 -22.56 11.92 6.57
CA LEU A 278 -21.48 11.16 7.17
C LEU A 278 -20.49 10.71 6.08
N ARG A 279 -19.31 10.28 6.50
CA ARG A 279 -18.34 9.69 5.60
C ARG A 279 -17.61 8.50 6.23
N VAL A 280 -17.35 7.45 5.45
CA VAL A 280 -16.53 6.35 5.92
C VAL A 280 -15.10 6.85 6.20
N ALA A 281 -14.53 6.43 7.34
CA ALA A 281 -13.16 6.75 7.70
C ALA A 281 -12.20 6.26 6.60
N PRO A 282 -11.09 6.96 6.35
CA PRO A 282 -10.09 6.51 5.40
C PRO A 282 -9.36 5.26 5.91
N VAL A 283 -8.88 4.45 4.98
CA VAL A 283 -7.83 3.47 5.25
C VAL A 283 -6.51 4.23 5.26
N LEU A 284 -5.76 4.11 6.35
CA LEU A 284 -4.49 4.78 6.57
C LEU A 284 -3.37 3.75 6.69
N THR A 285 -2.22 4.02 6.10
CA THR A 285 -1.01 3.23 6.27
C THR A 285 -0.29 3.59 7.57
N GLN A 286 0.46 2.65 8.13
CA GLN A 286 1.20 2.84 9.36
C GLN A 286 2.56 3.50 9.07
N HIS A 287 3.08 4.28 10.02
CA HIS A 287 4.38 4.94 9.92
C HIS A 287 5.31 4.55 11.08
N HIS A 288 6.61 4.73 10.92
CA HIS A 288 7.62 4.32 11.90
C HIS A 288 7.53 5.03 13.25
N GLY A 289 6.77 6.13 13.37
CA GLY A 289 6.43 6.74 14.65
C GLY A 289 5.53 5.88 15.54
N GLN A 290 4.89 4.87 14.97
CA GLN A 290 4.09 3.87 15.68
C GLN A 290 4.98 2.67 16.02
N ALA A 291 5.06 2.32 17.31
CA ALA A 291 5.90 1.20 17.74
C ALA A 291 5.43 -0.13 17.13
N ALA A 292 6.37 -1.00 16.78
CA ALA A 292 6.07 -2.34 16.32
C ALA A 292 5.30 -3.13 17.39
N LYS A 293 4.31 -3.87 16.93
CA LYS A 293 3.50 -4.77 17.75
C LYS A 293 3.86 -6.23 17.48
N GLN A 294 4.05 -6.55 16.20
CA GLN A 294 4.34 -7.90 15.74
C GLN A 294 5.20 -7.85 14.47
N LEU A 295 6.23 -8.66 14.42
CA LEU A 295 6.99 -8.96 13.21
C LEU A 295 6.32 -10.08 12.43
N LEU A 296 6.42 -9.99 11.09
CA LEU A 296 5.92 -10.99 10.17
C LEU A 296 7.01 -11.31 9.14
N THR A 297 7.05 -12.55 8.69
CA THR A 297 7.89 -13.02 7.59
C THR A 297 7.21 -14.21 6.92
N SER A 298 7.79 -14.77 5.88
CA SER A 298 7.30 -15.97 5.23
C SER A 298 8.19 -17.16 5.52
N GLN A 299 7.58 -18.33 5.73
CA GLN A 299 8.27 -19.60 5.72
C GLN A 299 8.23 -20.15 4.29
N VAL A 300 9.39 -20.34 3.69
CA VAL A 300 9.47 -20.90 2.34
C VAL A 300 9.71 -22.39 2.43
N ASP A 301 8.75 -23.18 1.97
CA ASP A 301 8.88 -24.63 1.86
C ASP A 301 9.67 -24.98 0.59
N GLY A 302 10.92 -25.35 0.72
CA GLY A 302 11.75 -25.77 -0.40
C GLY A 302 12.06 -27.26 -0.42
N PRO A 303 12.55 -27.79 -1.53
CA PRO A 303 13.07 -29.16 -1.57
C PRO A 303 14.24 -29.27 -0.59
N LYS A 304 14.18 -30.26 0.30
CA LYS A 304 15.17 -30.54 1.34
C LYS A 304 16.59 -30.34 0.79
N GLY A 305 17.31 -29.34 1.34
CA GLY A 305 18.68 -29.03 1.01
C GLY A 305 18.95 -27.68 0.33
N ARG A 306 17.93 -26.89 -0.04
CA ARG A 306 18.10 -25.55 -0.65
C ARG A 306 17.80 -24.38 0.28
N ASP A 307 17.00 -24.58 1.32
CA ASP A 307 16.42 -23.50 2.12
C ASP A 307 16.93 -23.41 3.56
N SER A 308 18.02 -24.08 3.88
CA SER A 308 18.65 -23.97 5.19
C SER A 308 19.08 -22.53 5.55
N GLY A 309 19.33 -21.68 4.54
CA GLY A 309 19.61 -20.25 4.72
C GLY A 309 18.38 -19.47 5.15
N HIS A 310 17.24 -19.67 4.47
CA HIS A 310 16.00 -18.98 4.78
C HIS A 310 15.41 -19.42 6.13
N GLU A 311 15.42 -20.72 6.43
CA GLU A 311 15.03 -21.21 7.76
C GLU A 311 15.84 -20.54 8.87
N ARG A 312 17.15 -20.36 8.67
CA ARG A 312 18.02 -19.64 9.62
C ARG A 312 17.63 -18.17 9.75
N PHE A 313 17.35 -17.47 8.65
CA PHE A 313 16.87 -16.09 8.68
C PHE A 313 15.59 -15.97 9.51
N VAL A 314 14.60 -16.84 9.27
CA VAL A 314 13.34 -16.88 10.02
C VAL A 314 13.58 -17.15 11.50
N GLN A 315 14.49 -18.09 11.81
CA GLN A 315 14.85 -18.41 13.18
C GLN A 315 15.53 -17.22 13.87
N GLU A 316 16.55 -16.62 13.27
CA GLU A 316 17.28 -15.48 13.83
C GLU A 316 16.36 -14.27 14.06
N LEU A 317 15.47 -13.96 13.10
CA LEU A 317 14.46 -12.90 13.23
C LEU A 317 13.48 -13.21 14.39
N GLY A 318 13.08 -14.47 14.53
CA GLY A 318 12.23 -14.95 15.63
C GLY A 318 12.91 -14.86 17.00
N GLU A 319 14.20 -15.17 17.10
CA GLU A 319 15.01 -15.10 18.34
C GLU A 319 15.25 -13.64 18.78
N MET A 320 15.30 -12.69 17.85
CA MET A 320 15.39 -11.26 18.17
C MET A 320 14.08 -10.71 18.75
N SER A 321 12.94 -11.21 18.29
CA SER A 321 11.59 -10.69 18.58
C SER A 321 11.31 -10.51 20.10
N PRO A 322 11.56 -11.48 21.00
CA PRO A 322 11.30 -11.32 22.44
C PRO A 322 12.11 -10.20 23.08
N SER A 323 13.34 -9.96 22.61
CA SER A 323 14.25 -8.96 23.18
C SER A 323 13.87 -7.51 22.77
N LEU A 324 12.93 -7.34 21.81
CA LEU A 324 12.51 -6.07 21.27
C LEU A 324 11.21 -5.54 21.91
N GLY A 325 10.64 -6.25 22.89
CA GLY A 325 9.45 -5.82 23.62
C GLY A 325 8.18 -5.81 22.78
N LEU A 326 8.09 -6.67 21.78
CA LEU A 326 6.91 -6.83 20.94
C LEU A 326 5.75 -7.46 21.72
N GLU A 327 4.52 -7.06 21.41
CA GLU A 327 3.32 -7.56 22.11
C GLU A 327 2.95 -8.99 21.70
N SER A 328 3.28 -9.36 20.49
CA SER A 328 2.93 -10.64 19.90
C SER A 328 4.18 -11.34 19.36
N PRO A 329 4.24 -12.67 19.44
CA PRO A 329 5.31 -13.43 18.80
C PRO A 329 5.31 -13.17 17.29
N MET A 330 6.47 -13.34 16.66
CA MET A 330 6.61 -13.28 15.23
C MET A 330 5.64 -14.28 14.56
N HIS A 331 5.04 -13.86 13.44
CA HIS A 331 4.22 -14.72 12.61
C HIS A 331 4.95 -15.03 11.30
N ALA A 332 5.08 -16.30 10.96
CA ALA A 332 5.61 -16.75 9.68
C ALA A 332 4.47 -17.32 8.83
N PHE A 333 4.29 -16.78 7.63
CA PHE A 333 3.30 -17.29 6.67
C PHE A 333 3.79 -18.59 6.04
N GLU A 334 2.94 -19.58 5.96
CA GLU A 334 3.28 -20.90 5.40
C GLU A 334 2.58 -21.16 4.07
N GLY A 335 3.16 -22.02 3.26
CA GLY A 335 2.48 -22.69 2.13
C GLY A 335 2.33 -21.86 0.85
N CYS A 336 3.00 -20.70 0.70
CA CYS A 336 2.91 -19.89 -0.52
C CYS A 336 4.18 -19.91 -1.37
N GLY A 337 5.31 -20.35 -0.82
CA GLY A 337 6.59 -20.24 -1.50
C GLY A 337 7.00 -18.79 -1.84
N GLU A 338 6.41 -17.82 -1.15
CA GLU A 338 6.66 -16.38 -1.32
C GLU A 338 7.66 -15.92 -0.28
N LEU A 339 8.74 -15.32 -0.75
CA LEU A 339 9.84 -14.82 0.07
C LEU A 339 9.59 -13.38 0.56
N TRP A 340 8.93 -12.57 -0.27
CA TRP A 340 8.85 -11.13 -0.14
C TRP A 340 7.61 -10.71 0.65
N THR A 341 7.72 -10.78 1.99
CA THR A 341 6.57 -10.54 2.89
C THR A 341 6.11 -9.08 2.86
N GLN A 342 7.01 -8.12 2.65
CA GLN A 342 6.64 -6.72 2.49
C GLN A 342 5.86 -6.46 1.20
N ASP A 343 6.10 -7.26 0.17
CA ASP A 343 5.59 -6.97 -1.16
C ASP A 343 4.12 -7.30 -1.36
N PHE A 344 3.56 -8.23 -0.60
CA PHE A 344 2.19 -8.66 -0.85
C PHE A 344 1.13 -7.95 0.01
N PHE A 345 1.51 -7.17 1.04
CA PHE A 345 0.58 -6.33 1.78
C PHE A 345 1.27 -5.25 2.60
N GLU A 346 0.51 -4.20 2.91
CA GLU A 346 0.88 -3.11 3.83
C GLU A 346 -0.05 -3.10 5.03
N PRO A 347 0.44 -3.12 6.27
CA PRO A 347 -0.36 -2.90 7.46
C PRO A 347 -0.86 -1.46 7.56
N GLY A 348 -2.14 -1.31 7.86
CA GLY A 348 -2.78 -0.02 8.03
C GLY A 348 -3.84 -0.06 9.13
N TYR A 349 -4.66 0.99 9.17
CA TYR A 349 -5.74 1.11 10.15
C TYR A 349 -6.85 2.04 9.66
N MET A 350 -7.99 1.94 10.31
CA MET A 350 -9.08 2.91 10.26
C MET A 350 -9.45 3.30 11.68
N SER A 351 -9.85 4.55 11.91
CA SER A 351 -10.35 4.98 13.21
C SER A 351 -11.39 6.09 13.10
N ILE A 352 -12.29 6.13 14.08
CA ILE A 352 -13.33 7.16 14.25
C ILE A 352 -13.32 7.65 15.69
N PRO A 353 -13.89 8.85 15.97
CA PRO A 353 -14.11 9.29 17.34
C PRO A 353 -14.98 8.31 18.12
N GLY A 354 -14.69 8.14 19.39
CA GLY A 354 -15.48 7.35 20.32
C GLY A 354 -15.48 7.97 21.72
N PRO A 355 -16.42 7.59 22.58
CA PRO A 355 -16.67 8.26 23.87
C PRO A 355 -15.52 8.13 24.89
N ASN A 356 -14.63 7.17 24.68
CA ASN A 356 -13.48 6.90 25.55
C ASN A 356 -12.13 6.99 24.77
N GLY A 357 -12.12 7.68 23.65
CA GLY A 357 -11.00 7.76 22.70
C GLY A 357 -11.35 7.11 21.36
N PRO A 358 -10.45 7.13 20.37
CA PRO A 358 -10.69 6.56 19.06
C PRO A 358 -11.11 5.09 19.08
N VAL A 359 -12.09 4.74 18.27
CA VAL A 359 -12.43 3.35 17.94
C VAL A 359 -11.68 2.99 16.67
N SER A 360 -10.76 2.03 16.76
CA SER A 360 -9.83 1.71 15.69
C SER A 360 -9.87 0.23 15.27
N LEU A 361 -9.60 -0.01 13.99
CA LEU A 361 -9.41 -1.32 13.40
C LEU A 361 -8.06 -1.37 12.69
N HIS A 362 -7.29 -2.44 12.86
CA HIS A 362 -6.21 -2.73 11.93
C HIS A 362 -6.79 -3.14 10.56
N ILE A 363 -6.17 -2.68 9.49
CA ILE A 363 -6.59 -3.01 8.13
C ILE A 363 -5.36 -3.47 7.36
N MET A 364 -5.37 -4.70 6.86
CA MET A 364 -4.32 -5.22 6.00
C MET A 364 -4.64 -4.88 4.54
N LEU A 365 -3.78 -4.09 3.91
CA LEU A 365 -3.93 -3.66 2.52
C LEU A 365 -3.14 -4.63 1.64
N ARG A 366 -3.83 -5.55 0.97
CA ARG A 366 -3.18 -6.39 -0.04
C ARG A 366 -2.66 -5.52 -1.19
N SER A 367 -1.46 -5.81 -1.69
CA SER A 367 -0.89 -5.14 -2.86
C SER A 367 -1.81 -5.24 -4.08
N ALA A 368 -1.67 -4.30 -5.02
CA ALA A 368 -2.48 -4.30 -6.25
C ALA A 368 -2.13 -5.44 -7.21
N GLN A 369 -1.01 -6.12 -6.99
CA GLN A 369 -0.52 -7.24 -7.80
C GLN A 369 -1.43 -8.46 -7.64
N ASP A 370 -2.38 -8.63 -8.57
CA ASP A 370 -3.36 -9.70 -8.53
C ASP A 370 -2.78 -11.10 -8.78
N TYR A 371 -1.64 -11.18 -9.47
CA TYR A 371 -0.90 -12.43 -9.67
C TYR A 371 -0.14 -12.91 -8.42
N ARG A 372 0.05 -12.08 -7.40
CA ARG A 372 0.76 -12.42 -6.17
C ARG A 372 -0.19 -13.13 -5.20
N GLU A 373 -0.22 -14.45 -5.29
CA GLU A 373 -1.17 -15.28 -4.52
C GLU A 373 -1.00 -15.15 -3.01
N ALA A 374 0.23 -14.93 -2.54
CA ALA A 374 0.52 -14.72 -1.12
C ALA A 374 -0.29 -13.57 -0.49
N GLY A 375 -0.72 -12.59 -1.29
CA GLY A 375 -1.59 -11.52 -0.83
C GLY A 375 -2.95 -12.02 -0.26
N ARG A 376 -3.37 -13.26 -0.54
CA ARG A 376 -4.56 -13.88 0.07
C ARG A 376 -4.37 -14.18 1.55
N LYS A 377 -3.12 -14.30 2.02
CA LYS A 377 -2.79 -14.58 3.41
C LYS A 377 -3.32 -13.51 4.37
N VAL A 378 -3.47 -12.25 3.94
CA VAL A 378 -4.09 -11.22 4.78
C VAL A 378 -5.54 -11.55 5.15
N PHE A 379 -6.27 -12.21 4.24
CA PHE A 379 -7.64 -12.66 4.47
C PHE A 379 -7.70 -14.01 5.22
N GLN A 380 -6.78 -14.91 4.91
CA GLN A 380 -6.73 -16.25 5.49
C GLN A 380 -6.17 -16.24 6.91
N ASP A 381 -5.01 -15.60 7.12
CA ASP A 381 -4.25 -15.74 8.37
C ASP A 381 -4.45 -14.55 9.33
N LEU A 382 -4.48 -13.31 8.81
CA LEU A 382 -4.46 -12.11 9.65
C LEU A 382 -5.85 -11.55 9.99
N ARG A 383 -6.82 -11.66 9.08
CA ARG A 383 -8.18 -11.15 9.30
C ARG A 383 -8.84 -11.83 10.50
N SER A 384 -9.45 -11.04 11.39
CA SER A 384 -10.03 -11.49 12.65
C SER A 384 -11.14 -10.55 13.11
N ASN A 385 -11.59 -10.67 14.36
CA ASN A 385 -12.57 -9.78 14.97
C ASN A 385 -12.07 -8.33 15.22
N THR A 386 -10.77 -8.07 15.08
CA THR A 386 -10.15 -6.74 15.26
C THR A 386 -9.27 -6.31 14.10
N VAL A 387 -9.11 -7.18 13.12
CA VAL A 387 -8.29 -6.95 11.91
C VAL A 387 -9.16 -7.14 10.69
N GLY A 388 -9.34 -6.08 9.93
CA GLY A 388 -9.94 -6.12 8.60
C GLY A 388 -8.90 -6.33 7.51
N ALA A 389 -9.37 -6.63 6.31
CA ALA A 389 -8.52 -6.73 5.13
C ALA A 389 -9.20 -6.12 3.91
N VAL A 390 -8.43 -5.46 3.07
CA VAL A 390 -8.89 -4.82 1.85
C VAL A 390 -7.94 -5.12 0.71
N GLN A 391 -8.47 -5.13 -0.51
CA GLN A 391 -7.67 -5.22 -1.73
C GLN A 391 -8.18 -4.23 -2.79
N HIS A 392 -7.27 -3.80 -3.65
CA HIS A 392 -7.55 -3.04 -4.85
C HIS A 392 -6.75 -3.67 -6.00
N LEU A 393 -7.25 -4.81 -6.49
CA LEU A 393 -6.58 -5.57 -7.55
C LEU A 393 -6.72 -4.82 -8.89
N ALA A 394 -5.60 -4.61 -9.54
CA ALA A 394 -5.54 -3.83 -10.77
C ALA A 394 -4.47 -4.34 -11.76
N GLY A 395 -3.85 -5.48 -11.47
CA GLY A 395 -2.68 -5.93 -12.19
C GLY A 395 -1.43 -5.17 -11.74
N GLY A 396 -0.58 -4.83 -12.66
CA GLY A 396 0.60 -4.03 -12.41
C GLY A 396 1.90 -4.84 -12.38
N ASP A 397 2.99 -4.14 -12.16
CA ASP A 397 4.34 -4.68 -12.10
C ASP A 397 4.95 -4.54 -10.69
N THR A 398 6.27 -4.54 -10.60
CA THR A 398 6.98 -4.47 -9.32
C THR A 398 6.63 -3.22 -8.51
N VAL A 399 6.39 -2.06 -9.13
CA VAL A 399 6.07 -0.81 -8.40
C VAL A 399 4.69 -0.81 -7.73
N ASP A 400 3.85 -1.80 -8.03
CA ASP A 400 2.58 -2.04 -7.34
C ASP A 400 2.71 -2.91 -6.08
N SER A 401 3.92 -3.43 -5.82
CA SER A 401 4.28 -4.06 -4.56
C SER A 401 4.22 -3.08 -3.39
N THR A 402 3.95 -3.57 -2.20
CA THR A 402 3.90 -2.70 -1.01
C THR A 402 5.27 -2.44 -0.38
N GLY A 403 6.35 -3.06 -0.82
CA GLY A 403 7.74 -2.59 -0.60
C GLY A 403 7.99 -1.20 -1.19
N ASN A 404 7.24 -0.85 -2.24
CA ASN A 404 7.25 0.50 -2.83
C ASN A 404 6.35 1.51 -2.10
N LEU A 405 5.92 1.22 -0.87
CA LEU A 405 5.03 2.10 -0.09
C LEU A 405 5.62 2.39 1.28
N GLU A 406 5.99 3.64 1.49
CA GLU A 406 6.46 4.17 2.76
C GLU A 406 5.52 5.25 3.29
N THR A 407 5.52 5.47 4.60
CA THR A 407 4.67 6.49 5.22
C THR A 407 5.49 7.45 6.08
N ILE A 408 5.48 8.72 5.69
CA ILE A 408 6.08 9.82 6.47
C ILE A 408 5.28 9.98 7.77
N PRO A 409 5.94 10.05 8.96
CA PRO A 409 5.27 10.35 10.21
C PRO A 409 4.52 11.71 10.18
N PRO A 410 3.57 11.95 11.11
CA PRO A 410 2.82 13.20 11.18
C PRO A 410 3.70 14.45 11.18
N TYR A 411 3.29 15.48 10.43
CA TYR A 411 4.00 16.75 10.32
C TYR A 411 3.08 17.90 9.91
N SER A 412 3.60 19.12 9.90
CA SER A 412 2.93 20.29 9.34
C SER A 412 3.85 21.05 8.38
N HIS A 413 3.32 21.45 7.22
CA HIS A 413 4.06 22.20 6.22
C HIS A 413 3.17 23.25 5.55
N ARG A 414 3.67 24.48 5.36
CA ARG A 414 2.97 25.59 4.70
C ARG A 414 1.56 25.83 5.23
N GLY A 415 1.39 25.73 6.55
CA GLY A 415 0.10 25.97 7.21
C GLY A 415 -0.90 24.83 7.13
N LYS A 416 -0.56 23.71 6.48
CA LYS A 416 -1.38 22.50 6.45
C LYS A 416 -0.78 21.45 7.39
N ALA A 417 -1.62 20.86 8.25
CA ALA A 417 -1.27 19.72 9.08
C ALA A 417 -1.55 18.40 8.33
N TYR A 418 -0.70 17.42 8.57
CA TYR A 418 -0.85 16.05 8.10
C TYR A 418 -0.80 15.12 9.32
N PRO A 419 -1.90 15.02 10.08
CA PRO A 419 -1.90 14.32 11.36
C PRO A 419 -1.73 12.80 11.25
N ALA A 420 -1.99 12.22 10.09
CA ALA A 420 -1.67 10.82 9.78
C ALA A 420 -0.40 10.65 8.94
N GLY A 421 0.36 11.73 8.73
CA GLY A 421 1.46 11.72 7.78
C GLY A 421 1.02 11.68 6.32
N ARG A 422 1.93 11.29 5.42
CA ARG A 422 1.64 11.10 3.98
C ARG A 422 2.32 9.86 3.46
N ALA A 423 1.66 9.17 2.54
CA ALA A 423 2.26 8.07 1.81
C ALA A 423 3.34 8.56 0.83
N VAL A 424 4.33 7.72 0.57
CA VAL A 424 5.37 7.93 -0.46
C VAL A 424 5.44 6.67 -1.30
N MET A 425 5.42 6.80 -2.62
CA MET A 425 5.58 5.69 -3.54
C MET A 425 6.51 6.07 -4.70
N GLY A 426 7.27 5.11 -5.14
CA GLY A 426 8.09 5.21 -6.34
C GLY A 426 7.27 5.01 -7.61
N THR A 427 7.71 5.67 -8.67
CA THR A 427 7.15 5.50 -10.02
C THR A 427 8.27 5.20 -11.01
N GLN A 428 7.98 4.31 -11.94
CA GLN A 428 8.83 4.02 -13.09
C GLN A 428 8.19 4.59 -14.37
N LYS A 429 7.81 3.73 -15.30
CA LYS A 429 7.15 4.13 -16.56
C LYS A 429 5.67 4.48 -16.36
N THR A 430 5.06 3.89 -15.36
CA THR A 430 3.64 4.01 -15.03
C THR A 430 3.48 4.37 -13.56
N LYS A 431 2.38 5.05 -13.24
CA LYS A 431 2.00 5.34 -11.85
C LYS A 431 1.42 4.07 -11.22
N PRO A 432 1.82 3.71 -9.99
CA PRO A 432 1.28 2.54 -9.31
C PRO A 432 -0.25 2.62 -9.13
N HIS A 433 -0.94 1.52 -9.32
CA HIS A 433 -2.38 1.41 -9.07
C HIS A 433 -2.72 1.58 -7.59
N MET A 434 -1.84 1.11 -6.69
CA MET A 434 -1.99 1.31 -5.24
C MET A 434 -2.04 2.80 -4.89
N MET A 435 -1.30 3.66 -5.60
CA MET A 435 -1.33 5.11 -5.40
C MET A 435 -2.74 5.69 -5.62
N ALA A 436 -3.47 5.21 -6.64
CA ALA A 436 -4.86 5.63 -6.88
C ALA A 436 -5.79 5.24 -5.73
N PHE A 437 -5.56 4.08 -5.11
CA PHE A 437 -6.31 3.66 -3.91
C PHE A 437 -6.04 4.59 -2.72
N LEU A 438 -4.79 4.95 -2.49
CA LEU A 438 -4.40 5.88 -1.41
C LEU A 438 -4.93 7.30 -1.67
N GLU A 439 -4.89 7.78 -2.91
CA GLU A 439 -5.51 9.06 -3.31
C GLU A 439 -7.01 9.10 -3.00
N ALA A 440 -7.73 8.00 -3.23
CA ALA A 440 -9.17 7.91 -2.93
C ALA A 440 -9.48 8.00 -1.42
N GLN A 441 -8.51 7.74 -0.54
CA GLN A 441 -8.65 7.92 0.91
C GLN A 441 -8.61 9.41 1.31
N GLU A 442 -8.03 10.30 0.49
CA GLU A 442 -7.97 11.76 0.63
C GLU A 442 -7.27 12.29 1.90
N THR A 443 -6.56 11.46 2.64
CA THR A 443 -5.97 11.84 3.94
C THR A 443 -4.44 11.83 3.89
N GLN A 444 -3.82 10.70 3.52
CA GLN A 444 -2.38 10.55 3.34
C GLN A 444 -2.01 10.76 1.87
N ALA A 445 -2.26 11.95 1.32
CA ALA A 445 -2.03 12.24 -0.11
C ALA A 445 -0.63 11.79 -0.55
N PRO A 446 -0.50 10.83 -1.49
CA PRO A 446 0.79 10.25 -1.87
C PRO A 446 1.75 11.28 -2.45
N ILE A 447 3.04 11.12 -2.11
CA ILE A 447 4.16 11.80 -2.76
C ILE A 447 4.80 10.83 -3.74
N GLU A 448 4.94 11.27 -4.98
CA GLU A 448 5.51 10.48 -6.06
C GLU A 448 7.02 10.73 -6.16
N LEU A 449 7.83 9.66 -6.10
CA LEU A 449 9.27 9.70 -6.27
C LEU A 449 9.69 8.93 -7.54
N ASN A 450 10.81 9.33 -8.13
CA ASN A 450 11.37 8.65 -9.30
C ASN A 450 12.22 7.46 -8.87
N THR A 451 11.75 6.25 -9.14
CA THR A 451 12.47 4.99 -8.91
C THR A 451 12.84 4.25 -10.21
N SER A 452 12.73 4.93 -11.36
CA SER A 452 13.03 4.32 -12.68
C SER A 452 14.51 3.94 -12.88
N TRP A 453 15.37 4.36 -11.98
CA TRP A 453 16.81 4.07 -11.98
C TRP A 453 17.16 2.78 -11.22
N LEU A 454 16.25 2.25 -10.43
CA LEU A 454 16.36 0.99 -9.69
C LEU A 454 15.78 -0.17 -10.49
N SER A 455 16.31 -1.36 -10.30
CA SER A 455 15.85 -2.58 -10.96
C SER A 455 14.49 -3.03 -10.40
N VAL A 456 14.36 -3.12 -9.10
CA VAL A 456 13.10 -3.43 -8.44
C VAL A 456 12.18 -2.21 -8.43
N GLY A 457 12.72 -1.03 -8.14
CA GLY A 457 12.03 0.25 -8.28
C GLY A 457 11.21 0.64 -7.06
N HIS A 458 11.61 0.22 -5.88
CA HIS A 458 10.94 0.50 -4.63
C HIS A 458 11.59 1.65 -3.87
N VAL A 459 10.81 2.35 -3.04
CA VAL A 459 11.32 3.46 -2.23
C VAL A 459 12.12 2.96 -1.02
N ASP A 460 11.83 1.79 -0.50
CA ASP A 460 12.54 1.18 0.62
C ASP A 460 13.98 0.72 0.29
N GLU A 461 14.34 0.73 -1.00
CA GLU A 461 15.71 0.45 -1.44
C GLU A 461 16.70 1.60 -1.16
N PHE A 462 16.23 2.83 -0.87
CA PHE A 462 17.14 3.98 -0.76
C PHE A 462 16.72 5.06 0.24
N LEU A 463 15.57 4.92 0.93
CA LEU A 463 15.12 5.87 1.94
C LEU A 463 14.33 5.22 3.08
N GLN A 464 14.36 5.87 4.25
CA GLN A 464 13.60 5.47 5.42
C GLN A 464 13.26 6.70 6.28
N PHE A 465 12.06 6.74 6.87
CA PHE A 465 11.64 7.84 7.75
C PHE A 465 11.76 7.41 9.21
N LEU A 466 12.71 8.01 9.95
CA LEU A 466 12.96 7.66 11.35
C LEU A 466 12.39 8.72 12.30
N PRO A 467 11.54 8.34 13.26
CA PRO A 467 11.13 9.22 14.35
C PRO A 467 12.33 9.83 15.07
N ALA A 468 12.31 11.16 15.28
CA ALA A 468 13.41 11.88 15.93
C ALA A 468 12.88 13.04 16.76
N ASP A 469 13.67 13.49 17.75
CA ASP A 469 13.33 14.62 18.61
C ASP A 469 13.83 15.94 17.98
N ASN A 470 13.25 16.27 16.82
CA ASN A 470 13.48 17.53 16.11
C ASN A 470 12.15 18.26 15.87
N LYS A 471 12.19 19.40 15.17
CA LYS A 471 10.98 20.19 14.87
C LYS A 471 9.96 19.46 14.00
N LEU A 472 10.40 18.57 13.12
CA LEU A 472 9.52 17.77 12.25
C LEU A 472 8.94 16.54 12.98
N GLY A 473 9.60 16.07 14.05
CA GLY A 473 9.29 14.83 14.74
C GLY A 473 9.91 13.57 14.09
N TRP A 474 10.67 13.76 13.00
CA TRP A 474 11.33 12.70 12.26
C TRP A 474 12.51 13.22 11.43
N VAL A 475 13.37 12.33 10.97
CA VAL A 475 14.46 12.57 10.02
C VAL A 475 14.31 11.62 8.83
N LEU A 476 14.87 12.02 7.69
CA LEU A 476 15.02 11.17 6.53
C LEU A 476 16.41 10.50 6.60
N MET A 477 16.45 9.18 6.68
CA MET A 477 17.62 8.39 6.32
C MET A 477 17.60 8.19 4.80
N ALA A 478 18.72 8.44 4.14
CA ALA A 478 18.82 8.25 2.69
C ALA A 478 20.21 7.75 2.32
N ASP A 479 20.27 6.86 1.36
CA ASP A 479 21.50 6.30 0.84
C ASP A 479 22.45 7.35 0.28
N ASP A 480 23.76 7.11 0.47
CA ASP A 480 24.85 7.93 -0.05
C ASP A 480 25.91 7.08 -0.76
N PRO A 481 25.74 6.85 -2.07
CA PRO A 481 26.69 6.06 -2.86
C PRO A 481 28.08 6.69 -2.95
N LEU A 482 28.17 8.01 -2.84
CA LEU A 482 29.47 8.70 -2.88
C LEU A 482 30.24 8.50 -1.58
N ALA A 483 29.55 8.52 -0.45
CA ALA A 483 30.18 8.21 0.85
C ALA A 483 30.67 6.74 0.87
N GLY A 484 29.87 5.80 0.35
CA GLY A 484 30.31 4.39 0.22
C GLY A 484 31.56 4.24 -0.67
N LEU A 485 31.56 4.92 -1.83
CA LEU A 485 32.70 4.93 -2.73
C LEU A 485 33.96 5.52 -2.07
N ASP A 486 33.79 6.58 -1.29
CA ASP A 486 34.92 7.22 -0.60
C ASP A 486 35.48 6.34 0.54
N ILE A 487 34.67 5.56 1.23
CA ILE A 487 35.11 4.57 2.21
C ILE A 487 36.07 3.57 1.54
N LEU A 488 35.68 2.98 0.40
CA LEU A 488 36.55 2.02 -0.32
C LEU A 488 37.83 2.69 -0.87
N ARG A 489 37.74 3.93 -1.35
CA ARG A 489 38.90 4.69 -1.83
C ARG A 489 39.88 5.01 -0.71
N GLN A 490 39.40 5.40 0.47
CA GLN A 490 40.23 5.63 1.65
C GLN A 490 40.91 4.35 2.12
N ALA A 491 40.19 3.23 2.12
CA ALA A 491 40.74 1.92 2.43
C ALA A 491 41.91 1.57 1.47
N ARG A 492 41.73 1.75 0.18
CA ARG A 492 42.80 1.53 -0.83
C ARG A 492 43.99 2.46 -0.60
N GLN A 493 43.75 3.75 -0.35
CA GLN A 493 44.82 4.74 -0.08
C GLN A 493 45.61 4.42 1.18
N ALA A 494 44.96 3.83 2.21
CA ALA A 494 45.60 3.37 3.43
C ALA A 494 46.38 2.05 3.25
N GLY A 495 46.39 1.45 2.08
CA GLY A 495 47.13 0.23 1.73
C GLY A 495 46.33 -1.06 1.83
N HIS A 496 45.03 -1.00 2.08
CA HIS A 496 44.12 -2.14 2.23
C HIS A 496 43.47 -2.59 0.90
N GLY A 497 43.95 -2.14 -0.27
CA GLY A 497 43.36 -2.49 -1.58
C GLY A 497 43.29 -3.98 -1.88
N LYS A 498 44.16 -4.79 -1.27
CA LYS A 498 44.18 -6.26 -1.44
C LYS A 498 43.32 -7.02 -0.41
N GLU A 499 42.76 -6.33 0.55
CA GLU A 499 41.77 -6.93 1.47
C GLU A 499 40.52 -7.35 0.70
N LYS A 500 39.84 -8.39 1.19
CA LYS A 500 38.58 -8.84 0.63
C LYS A 500 37.53 -7.75 0.70
N ALA A 501 36.83 -7.53 -0.37
CA ALA A 501 35.72 -6.60 -0.41
C ALA A 501 34.50 -7.09 0.38
N VAL A 502 34.35 -8.42 0.57
CA VAL A 502 33.27 -9.04 1.34
C VAL A 502 33.86 -9.89 2.45
N SER A 503 33.45 -9.64 3.70
CA SER A 503 33.92 -10.32 4.89
C SER A 503 33.07 -11.50 5.35
N ARG A 504 31.95 -11.76 4.70
CA ARG A 504 30.99 -12.79 5.11
C ARG A 504 31.67 -14.15 5.25
N PRO A 505 31.60 -14.77 6.43
CA PRO A 505 32.16 -16.11 6.62
C PRO A 505 31.31 -17.13 5.86
N ARG A 506 31.96 -18.15 5.36
CA ARG A 506 31.27 -19.27 4.73
C ARG A 506 30.49 -20.06 5.77
N SER A 507 29.22 -20.33 5.49
CA SER A 507 28.35 -21.22 6.24
C SER A 507 28.25 -22.59 5.54
N PRO A 508 28.03 -23.69 6.28
CA PRO A 508 27.73 -25.00 5.69
C PRO A 508 26.43 -25.00 4.83
N ALA A 509 25.55 -24.02 5.07
CA ALA A 509 24.32 -23.83 4.32
C ALA A 509 24.52 -23.10 2.99
N ASP A 510 25.68 -22.45 2.80
CA ASP A 510 25.99 -21.72 1.59
C ASP A 510 26.18 -22.68 0.42
N PRO A 511 25.81 -22.27 -0.82
CA PRO A 511 26.12 -23.04 -2.02
C PRO A 511 27.62 -23.34 -2.09
N GLU A 512 28.00 -24.62 -2.38
CA GLU A 512 29.39 -25.08 -2.32
C GLU A 512 30.36 -24.27 -3.20
N GLU A 513 29.84 -23.73 -4.30
CA GLU A 513 30.60 -22.99 -5.32
C GLU A 513 30.75 -21.49 -5.03
N TRP A 514 30.14 -20.97 -3.95
CA TRP A 514 30.01 -19.55 -3.74
C TRP A 514 30.83 -19.05 -2.54
N HIS A 515 32.01 -18.53 -2.84
CA HIS A 515 32.85 -17.81 -1.89
C HIS A 515 33.46 -16.61 -2.58
N VAL A 516 33.02 -15.40 -2.20
CA VAL A 516 33.49 -14.16 -2.81
C VAL A 516 34.97 -13.95 -2.50
N THR A 517 35.79 -13.79 -3.53
CA THR A 517 37.24 -13.57 -3.42
C THR A 517 37.68 -12.19 -3.87
N THR A 518 36.76 -11.40 -4.41
CA THR A 518 37.00 -10.05 -4.93
C THR A 518 37.64 -9.15 -3.86
N THR A 519 38.65 -8.39 -4.26
CA THR A 519 39.36 -7.41 -3.42
C THR A 519 38.79 -6.00 -3.59
N ILE A 520 39.12 -5.10 -2.66
CA ILE A 520 38.75 -3.67 -2.76
C ILE A 520 39.28 -3.06 -4.06
N ASP A 521 40.51 -3.40 -4.46
CA ASP A 521 41.11 -2.92 -5.73
C ASP A 521 40.26 -3.35 -6.93
N GLU A 522 39.84 -4.61 -6.99
CA GLU A 522 39.05 -5.16 -8.10
C GLU A 522 37.65 -4.51 -8.19
N VAL A 523 37.02 -4.21 -7.06
CA VAL A 523 35.77 -3.45 -7.03
C VAL A 523 35.99 -2.05 -7.59
N LEU A 524 36.99 -1.34 -7.09
CA LEU A 524 37.25 0.06 -7.48
C LEU A 524 37.75 0.18 -8.93
N ASP A 525 38.43 -0.84 -9.44
CA ASP A 525 38.95 -0.88 -10.83
C ASP A 525 37.92 -1.44 -11.82
N SER A 526 36.72 -1.86 -11.35
CA SER A 526 35.63 -2.29 -12.22
C SER A 526 35.17 -1.14 -13.11
N THR A 527 34.97 -1.47 -14.39
CA THR A 527 34.50 -0.50 -15.37
C THR A 527 33.16 0.08 -14.93
N ASP A 528 33.01 1.40 -15.07
CA ASP A 528 31.79 2.16 -14.77
C ASP A 528 31.36 2.21 -13.29
N PHE A 529 32.05 1.52 -12.36
CA PHE A 529 31.66 1.49 -10.95
C PHE A 529 31.48 2.88 -10.33
N ALA A 530 32.46 3.77 -10.51
CA ALA A 530 32.36 5.14 -10.01
C ALA A 530 31.25 5.95 -10.71
N ALA A 531 30.98 5.69 -11.99
CA ALA A 531 29.92 6.35 -12.73
C ALA A 531 28.52 5.90 -12.25
N VAL A 532 28.38 4.63 -11.88
CA VAL A 532 27.15 4.08 -11.24
C VAL A 532 26.86 4.81 -9.95
N GLN A 533 27.86 5.01 -9.07
CA GLN A 533 27.66 5.73 -7.80
C GLN A 533 27.22 7.18 -8.05
N ASN A 534 27.84 7.88 -9.00
CA ASN A 534 27.44 9.26 -9.34
C ASN A 534 26.01 9.34 -9.88
N LYS A 535 25.60 8.40 -10.75
CA LYS A 535 24.25 8.32 -11.29
C LYS A 535 23.24 8.09 -10.16
N SER A 536 23.45 7.09 -9.31
CA SER A 536 22.57 6.77 -8.17
C SER A 536 22.44 7.94 -7.20
N ALA A 537 23.56 8.60 -6.86
CA ALA A 537 23.57 9.78 -6.00
C ALA A 537 22.73 10.94 -6.59
N ALA A 538 22.79 11.16 -7.91
CA ALA A 538 22.01 12.19 -8.57
C ALA A 538 20.49 11.91 -8.49
N HIS A 539 20.06 10.66 -8.69
CA HIS A 539 18.64 10.27 -8.56
C HIS A 539 18.15 10.40 -7.12
N ILE A 540 18.93 9.95 -6.15
CA ILE A 540 18.61 10.09 -4.71
C ILE A 540 18.49 11.57 -4.34
N ALA A 541 19.44 12.42 -4.76
CA ALA A 541 19.38 13.86 -4.54
C ALA A 541 18.10 14.48 -5.13
N GLY A 542 17.73 14.11 -6.36
CA GLY A 542 16.50 14.57 -6.99
C GLY A 542 15.24 14.22 -6.19
N ASN A 543 15.16 13.01 -5.67
CA ASN A 543 14.06 12.56 -4.82
C ASN A 543 14.02 13.29 -3.47
N ILE A 544 15.18 13.56 -2.87
CA ILE A 544 15.28 14.37 -1.64
C ILE A 544 14.75 15.79 -1.87
N GLU A 545 15.04 16.41 -3.01
CA GLU A 545 14.49 17.74 -3.33
C GLU A 545 12.95 17.72 -3.49
N ILE A 546 12.37 16.63 -3.99
CA ILE A 546 10.91 16.46 -3.98
C ILE A 546 10.40 16.43 -2.54
N LEU A 547 11.00 15.62 -1.67
CA LEU A 547 10.61 15.52 -0.26
C LEU A 547 10.78 16.85 0.48
N LYS A 548 11.86 17.60 0.26
CA LYS A 548 12.05 18.94 0.84
C LYS A 548 10.92 19.89 0.46
N ARG A 549 10.52 19.88 -0.81
CA ARG A 549 9.42 20.73 -1.30
C ARG A 549 8.09 20.37 -0.68
N GLU A 550 7.81 19.07 -0.51
CA GLU A 550 6.52 18.53 -0.07
C GLU A 550 6.36 18.52 1.46
N THR A 551 7.46 18.47 2.22
CA THR A 551 7.41 18.29 3.68
C THR A 551 8.04 19.46 4.44
N GLY A 552 8.90 20.23 3.79
CA GLY A 552 9.68 21.30 4.44
C GLY A 552 10.90 20.80 5.20
N LEU A 553 11.30 19.53 5.03
CA LEU A 553 12.58 19.02 5.57
C LEU A 553 13.74 19.81 4.97
N THR A 554 14.82 19.93 5.72
CA THR A 554 16.06 20.63 5.34
C THR A 554 17.22 19.63 5.27
N ASP A 555 18.39 20.06 4.78
CA ASP A 555 19.59 19.21 4.78
C ASP A 555 19.99 18.74 6.17
N ALA A 556 19.67 19.50 7.22
CA ALA A 556 19.93 19.12 8.61
C ALA A 556 19.02 17.95 9.09
N ASP A 557 17.91 17.73 8.41
CA ASP A 557 16.97 16.64 8.72
C ASP A 557 17.24 15.38 7.88
N VAL A 558 18.30 15.39 7.03
CA VAL A 558 18.69 14.25 6.18
C VAL A 558 19.97 13.63 6.74
N ILE A 559 19.89 12.36 7.12
CA ILE A 559 21.04 11.55 7.51
C ILE A 559 21.44 10.66 6.33
N ARG A 560 22.72 10.75 5.96
CA ARG A 560 23.29 10.01 4.83
C ARG A 560 23.83 8.67 5.31
N LEU A 561 23.40 7.59 4.65
CA LEU A 561 23.83 6.22 4.93
C LEU A 561 24.75 5.75 3.80
N PRO A 562 26.03 5.47 4.04
CA PRO A 562 26.92 4.96 3.01
C PRO A 562 26.42 3.63 2.43
N CYS A 563 26.33 3.56 1.13
CA CYS A 563 25.91 2.38 0.37
C CYS A 563 26.68 2.29 -0.95
N LEU A 564 26.47 1.26 -1.71
CA LEU A 564 27.06 1.09 -3.05
C LEU A 564 26.08 0.36 -3.96
N TYR A 565 26.09 0.76 -5.25
CA TYR A 565 25.26 0.18 -6.29
C TYR A 565 26.09 -0.45 -7.41
N HIS A 566 25.48 -1.38 -8.14
CA HIS A 566 26.00 -1.93 -9.38
C HIS A 566 24.91 -1.96 -10.45
N LEU A 567 25.31 -2.06 -11.73
CA LEU A 567 24.35 -2.25 -12.81
C LEU A 567 23.70 -3.63 -12.72
N GLU A 568 22.41 -3.69 -12.99
CA GLU A 568 21.76 -4.98 -13.12
C GLU A 568 22.40 -5.78 -14.27
N PRO A 569 22.78 -7.04 -14.02
CA PRO A 569 23.26 -7.89 -15.10
C PRO A 569 22.15 -8.09 -16.14
N ASP A 570 22.57 -8.09 -17.40
CA ASP A 570 21.76 -8.35 -18.60
C ASP A 570 20.64 -9.39 -18.32
N PRO A 571 19.38 -9.11 -18.73
CA PRO A 571 18.22 -9.99 -18.54
C PRO A 571 18.42 -11.42 -19.08
N TRP A 572 19.47 -11.69 -19.82
CA TRP A 572 19.85 -12.99 -20.34
C TRP A 572 20.67 -13.88 -19.39
N GLY A 573 20.87 -13.48 -18.13
CA GLY A 573 21.35 -14.37 -17.06
C GLY A 573 22.86 -14.45 -16.91
N ARG A 574 23.58 -13.40 -17.19
CA ARG A 574 24.94 -13.23 -16.69
C ARG A 574 24.83 -12.88 -15.20
N PHE A 575 25.00 -13.91 -14.39
CA PHE A 575 24.88 -13.83 -12.96
C PHE A 575 25.92 -12.89 -12.34
N VAL A 576 25.41 -12.12 -11.38
CA VAL A 576 26.12 -11.46 -10.30
C VAL A 576 27.42 -10.88 -10.76
N SER A 577 27.23 -9.73 -11.27
CA SER A 577 28.24 -8.70 -11.48
C SER A 577 29.62 -9.21 -11.88
N ASP A 578 30.12 -8.64 -12.92
CA ASP A 578 31.54 -8.63 -13.20
C ASP A 578 32.42 -8.14 -12.01
N ILE A 579 31.79 -7.78 -10.90
CA ILE A 579 32.44 -7.28 -9.69
C ILE A 579 32.78 -8.42 -8.73
N TRP A 580 31.85 -9.39 -8.51
CA TRP A 580 32.11 -10.46 -7.57
C TRP A 580 32.77 -11.68 -8.23
N THR A 581 33.97 -12.07 -7.78
CA THR A 581 34.62 -13.32 -8.14
C THR A 581 34.40 -14.37 -7.08
N TYR A 582 34.15 -15.59 -7.50
CA TYR A 582 33.86 -16.71 -6.60
C TYR A 582 34.91 -17.82 -6.76
N GLU A 583 35.31 -18.45 -5.63
CA GLU A 583 36.13 -19.64 -5.67
C GLU A 583 35.37 -20.81 -6.30
N LYS A 584 35.88 -21.33 -7.43
CA LYS A 584 35.42 -22.61 -7.96
C LYS A 584 36.22 -23.74 -7.34
N LYS A 585 35.58 -24.68 -6.64
CA LYS A 585 36.19 -25.98 -6.33
C LYS A 585 36.51 -26.65 -7.67
N ALA A 586 37.78 -27.06 -7.84
CA ALA A 586 38.23 -27.85 -8.99
C ALA A 586 37.53 -29.22 -8.96
N GLY A 587 36.54 -29.42 -9.81
CA GLY A 587 35.83 -30.69 -9.95
C GLY A 587 34.52 -30.54 -10.69
N ASN A 588 34.56 -30.80 -11.99
CA ASN A 588 33.50 -31.12 -12.95
C ASN A 588 32.07 -30.63 -12.74
N GLU A 589 31.63 -29.97 -13.81
CA GLU A 589 30.27 -29.61 -14.23
C GLU A 589 29.68 -28.34 -13.63
N THR A 590 29.66 -27.31 -14.48
CA THR A 590 28.79 -26.15 -14.41
C THR A 590 27.32 -26.57 -14.35
N ARG A 591 26.75 -26.74 -13.17
CA ARG A 591 25.29 -26.67 -12.99
C ARG A 591 24.88 -25.21 -12.94
N ARG A 592 24.32 -24.72 -14.03
CA ARG A 592 23.56 -23.46 -14.05
C ARG A 592 22.43 -23.60 -13.03
N MET A 593 22.50 -22.83 -11.95
CA MET A 593 21.30 -22.60 -11.13
C MET A 593 20.30 -21.87 -12.02
N SER A 594 19.17 -22.50 -12.31
CA SER A 594 18.16 -21.86 -13.13
C SER A 594 17.38 -20.88 -12.25
N ARG A 595 17.27 -19.65 -12.69
CA ARG A 595 16.36 -18.59 -12.21
C ARG A 595 14.87 -18.99 -12.32
N ARG A 596 14.54 -20.24 -12.19
CA ARG A 596 13.19 -20.76 -12.43
C ARG A 596 12.18 -20.45 -11.32
N ALA A 597 12.66 -20.07 -10.14
CA ALA A 597 11.78 -19.76 -9.00
C ALA A 597 11.28 -18.30 -9.01
N VAL A 598 12.06 -17.33 -9.50
CA VAL A 598 11.65 -15.92 -9.55
C VAL A 598 10.92 -15.55 -10.85
N ARG A 599 11.02 -16.39 -11.89
CA ARG A 599 10.28 -16.23 -13.15
C ARG A 599 8.94 -16.98 -13.19
N ALA A 600 8.27 -17.15 -12.10
CA ALA A 600 6.84 -17.35 -12.16
C ALA A 600 6.19 -16.02 -12.58
N LYS A 601 6.34 -15.73 -13.89
CA LYS A 601 5.52 -14.77 -14.65
C LYS A 601 5.56 -13.29 -14.22
N ALA A 602 6.75 -12.67 -14.16
CA ALA A 602 6.80 -11.28 -14.55
C ALA A 602 6.81 -11.22 -16.09
N PRO A 603 5.93 -10.45 -16.74
CA PRO A 603 5.96 -10.31 -18.18
C PRO A 603 7.22 -9.58 -18.58
N ASN A 604 8.00 -10.19 -19.47
CA ASN A 604 9.18 -9.59 -20.06
C ASN A 604 8.87 -8.21 -20.60
N ALA A 605 9.58 -7.20 -20.12
CA ALA A 605 9.71 -5.95 -20.81
C ALA A 605 10.27 -6.25 -22.21
N LEU A 606 9.55 -5.77 -23.19
CA LEU A 606 9.74 -5.77 -24.62
C LEU A 606 11.18 -5.95 -25.08
N ASP A 607 11.39 -7.05 -25.76
CA ASP A 607 12.56 -7.26 -26.58
C ASP A 607 12.35 -6.66 -27.98
N ALA A 608 13.30 -5.89 -28.41
CA ALA A 608 13.42 -5.45 -29.80
C ALA A 608 14.80 -5.81 -30.29
N GLY A 609 14.88 -6.91 -31.04
CA GLY A 609 15.83 -7.02 -32.09
C GLY A 609 16.93 -8.08 -32.03
N THR A 610 16.82 -9.01 -32.89
CA THR A 610 17.79 -9.82 -33.66
C THR A 610 18.43 -11.04 -32.98
N PRO A 611 18.24 -12.24 -33.51
CA PRO A 611 18.85 -13.46 -32.99
C PRO A 611 20.35 -13.56 -33.37
N PRO A 612 21.19 -14.15 -32.50
CA PRO A 612 22.58 -14.35 -32.77
C PRO A 612 22.78 -15.48 -33.78
N THR A 613 23.50 -15.18 -34.85
CA THR A 613 24.04 -16.15 -35.79
C THR A 613 24.98 -17.11 -35.05
N LYS A 614 24.72 -18.42 -35.18
CA LYS A 614 25.65 -19.47 -34.75
C LYS A 614 26.98 -19.33 -35.48
N LEU A 615 28.09 -19.23 -34.78
CA LEU A 615 29.42 -19.49 -35.26
C LEU A 615 29.97 -20.76 -34.62
N ALA A 616 30.56 -21.57 -35.49
CA ALA A 616 31.03 -22.90 -35.20
C ALA A 616 32.31 -22.95 -34.35
N ASP A 617 32.53 -24.08 -33.69
CA ASP A 617 33.63 -24.46 -32.84
C ASP A 617 35.00 -24.29 -33.44
N GLY A 618 35.93 -23.72 -32.69
CA GLY A 618 37.35 -23.71 -32.98
C GLY A 618 38.13 -23.28 -31.73
N ASN A 619 38.91 -24.22 -31.21
CA ASN A 619 39.79 -24.10 -30.05
C ASN A 619 40.61 -22.78 -30.01
N GLY A 620 40.51 -22.05 -28.92
CA GLY A 620 41.42 -20.95 -28.58
C GLY A 620 40.79 -20.05 -27.53
N ALA A 621 41.32 -20.08 -26.34
CA ALA A 621 40.98 -19.15 -25.28
C ALA A 621 41.28 -17.72 -25.74
N SER A 622 40.27 -17.01 -26.18
CA SER A 622 40.30 -15.56 -26.39
C SER A 622 39.44 -14.91 -25.34
N ILE A 623 40.05 -14.09 -24.52
CA ILE A 623 39.41 -13.07 -23.71
C ILE A 623 38.62 -12.19 -24.67
N GLU A 624 37.30 -12.39 -24.78
CA GLU A 624 36.43 -11.51 -25.56
C GLU A 624 36.52 -10.12 -24.95
N ARG A 625 36.96 -9.18 -25.78
CA ARG A 625 36.91 -7.75 -25.48
C ARG A 625 35.47 -7.38 -25.19
N ARG A 626 35.22 -6.81 -24.03
CA ARG A 626 33.96 -6.14 -23.69
C ARG A 626 33.61 -5.15 -24.83
N GLN A 627 32.41 -5.27 -25.38
CA GLN A 627 31.84 -4.20 -26.18
C GLN A 627 31.77 -2.95 -25.34
N SER A 628 32.35 -1.86 -25.79
CA SER A 628 32.20 -0.54 -25.16
C SER A 628 30.76 -0.08 -25.32
N PHE A 629 30.01 -0.06 -24.23
CA PHE A 629 28.67 0.50 -24.20
C PHE A 629 28.70 2.01 -24.44
N SER A 630 27.69 2.53 -25.16
CA SER A 630 27.56 3.97 -25.34
C SER A 630 27.04 4.62 -24.04
N TRP A 631 27.41 5.87 -23.76
CA TRP A 631 26.92 6.63 -22.62
C TRP A 631 25.38 6.71 -22.56
N SER A 632 24.70 6.69 -23.71
CA SER A 632 23.25 6.69 -23.79
C SER A 632 22.61 5.39 -23.33
N GLU A 633 23.28 4.24 -23.52
CA GLU A 633 22.83 2.95 -23.01
C GLU A 633 23.04 2.85 -21.51
N PHE A 634 24.19 3.35 -21.02
CA PHE A 634 24.50 3.40 -19.58
C PHE A 634 23.46 4.18 -18.78
N GLU A 635 22.91 5.28 -19.30
CA GLU A 635 21.86 6.06 -18.63
C GLU A 635 20.54 5.29 -18.47
N THR A 636 20.29 4.28 -19.29
CA THR A 636 19.02 3.52 -19.29
C THR A 636 19.05 2.25 -18.42
N TRP A 637 20.24 1.80 -17.99
CA TRP A 637 20.37 0.56 -17.23
C TRP A 637 20.03 0.77 -15.76
N PRO A 638 19.13 -0.05 -15.20
CA PRO A 638 18.80 0.03 -13.76
C PRO A 638 19.94 -0.50 -12.90
N VAL A 639 19.90 -0.14 -11.64
CA VAL A 639 20.89 -0.55 -10.65
C VAL A 639 20.28 -1.33 -9.49
N LEU A 640 21.14 -2.07 -8.79
CA LEU A 640 20.84 -2.83 -7.57
C LEU A 640 21.87 -2.48 -6.50
N ALA A 641 21.54 -2.71 -5.24
CA ALA A 641 22.50 -2.63 -4.13
C ALA A 641 23.63 -3.65 -4.33
N LEU A 642 24.89 -3.21 -4.18
CA LEU A 642 26.07 -4.07 -4.33
C LEU A 642 26.33 -4.93 -3.09
N TYR A 643 26.12 -4.38 -1.93
CA TYR A 643 26.10 -5.07 -0.63
C TYR A 643 24.67 -5.10 -0.11
N PRO A 644 24.34 -5.99 0.83
CA PRO A 644 23.05 -5.92 1.51
C PRO A 644 22.72 -4.51 1.93
N GLY A 645 21.58 -4.01 1.46
CA GLY A 645 21.17 -2.61 1.58
C GLY A 645 20.70 -2.30 3.00
N ILE A 646 21.57 -1.72 3.83
CA ILE A 646 21.30 -1.49 5.26
C ILE A 646 20.05 -0.61 5.48
N ILE A 647 19.71 0.25 4.52
CA ILE A 647 18.51 1.09 4.55
C ILE A 647 17.22 0.26 4.47
N ASN A 648 17.27 -0.88 3.78
CA ASN A 648 16.16 -1.83 3.67
C ASN A 648 16.02 -2.63 4.96
N SER A 649 15.68 -1.93 6.04
CA SER A 649 15.70 -2.41 7.42
C SER A 649 14.35 -2.19 8.11
N VAL A 650 14.08 -2.99 9.14
CA VAL A 650 12.87 -2.92 9.96
C VAL A 650 13.06 -1.95 11.13
N VAL A 651 12.32 -0.87 11.15
CA VAL A 651 12.26 0.02 12.32
C VAL A 651 11.30 -0.57 13.36
N VAL A 652 11.85 -0.98 14.51
CA VAL A 652 11.07 -1.63 15.56
C VAL A 652 10.41 -0.60 16.48
N ASP A 653 11.20 0.35 16.96
CA ASP A 653 10.77 1.42 17.84
C ASP A 653 11.62 2.67 17.62
N ARG A 654 11.63 3.60 18.57
CA ARG A 654 12.46 4.82 18.49
C ARG A 654 13.95 4.61 18.82
N LYS A 655 14.43 3.37 18.93
CA LYS A 655 15.81 3.04 19.34
C LYS A 655 16.43 1.89 18.57
N HIS A 656 15.63 1.02 17.96
CA HIS A 656 16.13 -0.22 17.39
C HIS A 656 15.66 -0.41 15.95
N VAL A 657 16.60 -0.78 15.10
CA VAL A 657 16.36 -1.28 13.74
C VAL A 657 16.98 -2.67 13.59
N ILE A 658 16.32 -3.51 12.79
CA ILE A 658 16.89 -4.79 12.32
C ILE A 658 17.27 -4.58 10.86
N ALA A 659 18.55 -4.71 10.54
CA ALA A 659 19.09 -4.42 9.21
C ALA A 659 19.86 -5.63 8.65
N PRO A 660 19.97 -5.74 7.32
CA PRO A 660 20.87 -6.69 6.71
C PRO A 660 22.32 -6.40 7.11
N ASN A 661 23.09 -7.45 7.33
CA ASN A 661 24.52 -7.31 7.56
C ASN A 661 25.22 -7.00 6.23
N PRO A 662 25.89 -5.87 6.08
CA PRO A 662 26.51 -5.50 4.81
C PRO A 662 27.68 -6.39 4.43
N TRP A 663 28.30 -7.06 5.42
CA TRP A 663 29.49 -7.90 5.18
C TRP A 663 30.58 -7.16 4.39
N GLY A 664 30.78 -5.87 4.67
CA GLY A 664 31.75 -5.01 4.03
C GLY A 664 33.21 -5.45 4.31
N PRO A 665 34.18 -4.74 3.75
CA PRO A 665 35.60 -5.00 4.02
C PRO A 665 35.92 -4.86 5.50
N VAL A 666 36.70 -5.80 6.05
CA VAL A 666 37.22 -5.72 7.42
C VAL A 666 38.61 -5.09 7.42
N ILE A 667 38.72 -3.89 8.00
CA ILE A 667 39.97 -3.17 8.18
C ILE A 667 40.20 -2.96 9.67
N ASP A 668 41.38 -3.27 10.14
CA ASP A 668 41.72 -3.20 11.57
C ASP A 668 40.72 -3.92 12.50
N GLY A 669 40.16 -5.03 12.02
CA GLY A 669 39.17 -5.84 12.75
C GLY A 669 37.75 -5.31 12.77
N ARG A 670 37.43 -4.28 11.98
CA ARG A 670 36.08 -3.69 11.87
C ARG A 670 35.58 -3.73 10.43
N ASP A 671 34.34 -4.16 10.24
CA ASP A 671 33.61 -3.96 8.99
C ASP A 671 33.36 -2.45 8.81
N VAL A 672 33.94 -1.87 7.76
CA VAL A 672 33.92 -0.41 7.57
C VAL A 672 32.57 0.10 7.12
N LEU A 673 31.74 -0.71 6.43
CA LEU A 673 30.39 -0.33 6.02
C LEU A 673 29.41 -0.43 7.20
N ALA A 674 29.47 -1.51 7.97
CA ALA A 674 28.67 -1.66 9.19
C ALA A 674 28.98 -0.55 10.20
N ALA A 675 30.28 -0.23 10.41
CA ALA A 675 30.69 0.83 11.30
C ALA A 675 30.17 2.21 10.88
N ALA A 676 30.19 2.51 9.57
CA ALA A 676 29.65 3.76 9.03
C ALA A 676 28.11 3.83 9.15
N ALA A 677 27.44 2.69 9.00
CA ALA A 677 25.99 2.59 9.21
C ALA A 677 25.62 2.81 10.68
N ASP A 678 26.34 2.17 11.62
CA ASP A 678 26.15 2.37 13.06
C ASP A 678 26.26 3.85 13.44
N GLU A 679 27.25 4.56 12.88
CA GLU A 679 27.43 5.99 13.09
C GLU A 679 26.29 6.82 12.50
N ALA A 680 25.77 6.44 11.34
CA ALA A 680 24.64 7.12 10.71
C ALA A 680 23.35 6.94 11.54
N TYR A 681 23.03 5.72 11.93
CA TYR A 681 21.86 5.44 12.76
C TYR A 681 21.97 6.04 14.17
N ALA A 682 23.16 6.05 14.76
CA ALA A 682 23.40 6.68 16.06
C ALA A 682 23.11 8.19 16.06
N LYS A 683 23.30 8.90 14.93
CA LYS A 683 22.91 10.34 14.79
C LYS A 683 21.40 10.54 14.97
N ALA A 684 20.58 9.56 14.61
CA ALA A 684 19.15 9.56 14.85
C ALA A 684 18.76 8.93 16.21
N GLY A 685 19.73 8.44 17.00
CA GLY A 685 19.49 7.81 18.30
C GLY A 685 19.15 6.32 18.22
N TYR A 686 19.43 5.65 17.10
CA TYR A 686 19.13 4.25 16.87
C TYR A 686 20.34 3.34 17.05
N THR A 687 20.08 2.11 17.43
CA THR A 687 21.04 0.99 17.46
C THR A 687 20.60 -0.02 16.41
N VAL A 688 21.56 -0.48 15.61
CA VAL A 688 21.34 -1.47 14.56
C VAL A 688 21.58 -2.88 15.12
N ARG A 689 20.69 -3.79 14.75
CA ARG A 689 20.88 -5.24 14.93
C ARG A 689 20.95 -5.87 13.56
N TYR A 690 22.07 -6.50 13.26
CA TYR A 690 22.32 -7.10 11.98
C TYR A 690 21.84 -8.55 11.92
N ILE A 691 21.34 -8.95 10.76
CA ILE A 691 20.96 -10.32 10.41
C ILE A 691 21.57 -10.70 9.05
N ASP A 692 21.94 -11.95 8.88
CA ASP A 692 22.50 -12.44 7.61
C ASP A 692 21.38 -12.84 6.65
N ASP A 693 21.24 -12.08 5.58
CA ASP A 693 20.27 -12.30 4.51
C ASP A 693 20.92 -12.46 3.13
N TRP A 694 22.26 -12.60 3.07
CA TRP A 694 23.02 -12.61 1.83
C TRP A 694 22.49 -13.59 0.78
N PHE A 695 22.28 -14.87 1.15
CA PHE A 695 21.81 -15.88 0.20
C PHE A 695 20.29 -16.09 0.21
N THR A 696 19.59 -15.43 1.10
CA THR A 696 18.14 -15.57 1.23
C THR A 696 17.40 -14.47 0.49
N HIS A 697 17.85 -13.23 0.60
CA HIS A 697 17.19 -12.05 0.06
C HIS A 697 18.09 -11.24 -0.86
N HIS A 698 19.32 -10.90 -0.42
CA HIS A 698 20.20 -9.99 -1.15
C HIS A 698 20.51 -10.47 -2.58
N VAL A 699 20.95 -11.74 -2.74
CA VAL A 699 21.21 -12.30 -4.09
C VAL A 699 19.96 -12.47 -4.94
N GLU A 700 18.77 -12.38 -4.36
CA GLU A 700 17.46 -12.38 -5.02
C GLU A 700 16.90 -10.96 -5.21
N MET A 701 17.74 -9.92 -5.04
CA MET A 701 17.49 -8.50 -5.32
C MET A 701 16.61 -7.76 -4.30
N GLY A 702 16.62 -8.16 -3.04
CA GLY A 702 15.98 -7.45 -1.93
C GLY A 702 16.70 -7.77 -0.64
N ASP A 703 16.26 -7.22 0.48
CA ASP A 703 16.93 -7.38 1.77
C ASP A 703 15.89 -7.59 2.90
N VAL A 704 16.27 -7.34 4.15
CA VAL A 704 15.51 -7.68 5.37
C VAL A 704 14.10 -7.08 5.38
N HIS A 705 13.92 -5.82 4.98
CA HIS A 705 12.60 -5.19 4.93
C HIS A 705 11.71 -5.87 3.90
N CYS A 706 12.21 -6.10 2.70
CA CYS A 706 11.50 -6.80 1.63
C CYS A 706 11.02 -8.21 2.07
N GLY A 707 11.85 -8.93 2.85
CA GLY A 707 11.56 -10.28 3.38
C GLY A 707 10.68 -10.31 4.63
N SER A 708 10.30 -9.16 5.19
CA SER A 708 9.56 -9.07 6.45
C SER A 708 8.43 -8.03 6.37
N ASN A 709 7.62 -7.95 7.42
CA ASN A 709 6.61 -6.90 7.56
C ASN A 709 6.33 -6.62 9.04
N VAL A 710 5.68 -5.50 9.36
CA VAL A 710 5.48 -5.08 10.75
C VAL A 710 4.08 -4.53 10.97
N ILE A 711 3.28 -5.23 11.77
CA ILE A 711 2.07 -4.63 12.32
C ILE A 711 2.47 -3.70 13.47
N ARG A 712 2.04 -2.43 13.41
CA ARG A 712 2.34 -1.41 14.41
C ARG A 712 1.14 -1.11 15.29
N ARG A 713 1.39 -0.57 16.48
CA ARG A 713 0.34 -0.12 17.40
C ARG A 713 -0.37 1.09 16.81
N VAL A 714 -1.69 1.09 16.84
CA VAL A 714 -2.47 2.31 16.62
C VAL A 714 -2.55 3.04 17.96
N PRO A 715 -1.93 4.24 18.10
CA PRO A 715 -1.94 4.96 19.38
C PRO A 715 -3.36 5.30 19.81
N ALA A 716 -3.63 5.18 21.13
CA ALA A 716 -4.96 5.43 21.69
C ALA A 716 -5.42 6.91 21.56
N ASP A 717 -4.49 7.82 21.36
CA ASP A 717 -4.69 9.26 21.15
C ASP A 717 -4.55 9.68 19.67
N SER A 718 -4.38 8.72 18.77
CA SER A 718 -4.20 8.96 17.34
C SER A 718 -5.47 9.56 16.73
N LYS A 719 -5.42 10.84 16.42
CA LYS A 719 -6.49 11.58 15.71
C LYS A 719 -5.95 12.04 14.39
N TRP A 720 -6.44 11.46 13.30
CA TRP A 720 -6.15 11.91 11.95
C TRP A 720 -7.12 13.02 11.49
N TRP A 721 -8.23 13.20 12.22
CA TRP A 721 -9.28 14.19 11.98
C TRP A 721 -9.09 15.47 12.78
#